data_764c64796162c7c91257bbf819fc6f36
#
_entry.id   764c64796162c7c91257bbf819fc6f36
#
_cell.length_a   1.000
_cell.length_b   1.000
_cell.length_c   1.000
_cell.angle_alpha   90.00
_cell.angle_beta   90.00
_cell.angle_gamma   90.00
#
_symmetry.space_group_name_H-M   'P 1'
#
loop_
_entity.id
_entity.type
_entity.pdbx_description
1 polymer ?
#
loop_
_entity_poly.entity_id
_entity_poly.type
_entity_poly.pdbx_seq_one_letter_code
_entity_poly.pdbx_strand_id
1 'polypeptide(L)'
;MADNSDKRASLLASTALGLFKAGRLEDAARALREAIHLAPQNSEVRAAFQHIQETQESGSKIPELCRKLLEDGNVESGTEAIKIVQSGGSLNADQAKAIVLAVLQYEGQGNIKTLAGKLLSAVVGHNTDGKTLLAAMVADKGTRENTFKNVLELGAEAAESLTSAVLDAKIWKGEQQDAVERAWFRYLLGQLSQSQQEESSIRPISRMLAADAQKLQSLVGKHEFIDFITLITNGSKEDTRTGALLAAAKYLESIESELSLQLLGDFLTTRLASGDDEEMALAFNVAAALFPVATNSLSNLFHTDGFVQNLVPSLQGRPQAVELAAVNLMSAACIDKTCRDAVSKNCEDYLNAMAASKSDAGTAASLALAKLSGDIPAPPPGQKEPVRAPKSDKEIEELASTFKSLLSSSSDASKQQSVEGLAYTSLTPSVKETLAADSSTIKSLLSLLNPSTSTSIVFGVLTTIDNLTHYTKPLTEEQLKMAQLKNYANATPSSRTPGEIPKLDQDPYVNKRCQSLLAAGVVPALVRLTKKTSPQATALTSSIILSLSKVSAHRGIMAQQGAVKLLLQIYSSLPAISTSSSEDPESTSSESQPESTIHTITAHALSRLLISVNPSLAFSASVPINSSLPPLLNLIKSIHNSTADSRDLLPLFEALLALTNLASTTDSIRSVIVKKEFTIIEELLLHANDMIQRAAVELVCNLMVAPETVSLFVEGPRSGNRLQMLLAIAQADDVPSRLAAGGALAMLTEWDAGVKKILEREGGVQRVLEICEDEDDGVVFRGVVVMRNLVIVGGEDGVKKAKEEGGVDILKRILEEAVVAEEKNGDMISALVEVLKALVK
;
A
#
# COMPACT_ATOMS: atom_id res chain seq x y z
N MET A 1 26.23 -17.19 32.03
CA MET A 1 26.89 -15.89 31.98
C MET A 1 27.39 -15.50 30.56
N ALA A 2 27.91 -16.42 29.76
CA ALA A 2 28.38 -16.15 28.39
C ALA A 2 27.26 -15.70 27.44
N ASP A 3 26.08 -16.33 27.48
CA ASP A 3 24.93 -16.03 26.61
C ASP A 3 24.34 -14.59 26.82
N ASN A 4 24.50 -14.05 28.02
CA ASN A 4 24.01 -12.69 28.33
C ASN A 4 25.01 -11.61 27.88
N SER A 5 26.32 -11.92 27.84
CA SER A 5 27.34 -11.02 27.32
C SER A 5 27.29 -10.93 25.79
N ASP A 6 27.02 -12.04 25.10
CA ASP A 6 26.87 -12.08 23.65
C ASP A 6 25.64 -11.28 23.17
N LYS A 7 24.49 -11.43 23.83
CA LYS A 7 23.29 -10.65 23.53
C LYS A 7 23.47 -9.14 23.77
N ARG A 8 24.18 -8.79 24.85
CA ARG A 8 24.50 -7.38 25.14
C ARG A 8 25.50 -6.81 24.12
N ALA A 9 26.45 -7.59 23.67
CA ALA A 9 27.40 -7.18 22.64
C ALA A 9 26.71 -6.96 21.27
N SER A 10 25.81 -7.85 20.88
CA SER A 10 24.97 -7.71 19.67
C SER A 10 24.10 -6.44 19.70
N LEU A 11 23.48 -6.12 20.84
CA LEU A 11 22.72 -4.90 21.03
C LEU A 11 23.60 -3.65 20.93
N LEU A 12 24.78 -3.66 21.51
CA LEU A 12 25.76 -2.57 21.43
C LEU A 12 26.27 -2.39 20.00
N ALA A 13 26.49 -3.47 19.25
CA ALA A 13 26.88 -3.42 17.84
C ALA A 13 25.77 -2.81 16.95
N SER A 14 24.53 -3.21 17.17
CA SER A 14 23.35 -2.62 16.52
C SER A 14 23.21 -1.13 16.87
N THR A 15 23.41 -0.76 18.13
CA THR A 15 23.41 0.63 18.59
C THR A 15 24.54 1.43 17.94
N ALA A 16 25.74 0.88 17.83
CA ALA A 16 26.88 1.51 17.17
C ALA A 16 26.61 1.77 15.68
N LEU A 17 25.98 0.84 14.97
CA LEU A 17 25.55 1.05 13.58
C LEU A 17 24.49 2.15 13.46
N GLY A 18 23.54 2.21 14.39
CA GLY A 18 22.53 3.27 14.45
C GLY A 18 23.16 4.66 14.70
N LEU A 19 24.06 4.76 15.64
CA LEU A 19 24.79 5.99 15.95
C LEU A 19 25.70 6.43 14.79
N PHE A 20 26.34 5.47 14.12
CA PHE A 20 27.16 5.72 12.94
C PHE A 20 26.32 6.30 11.78
N LYS A 21 25.16 5.71 11.50
CA LYS A 21 24.21 6.21 10.51
C LYS A 21 23.64 7.59 10.86
N ALA A 22 23.56 7.91 12.17
CA ALA A 22 23.14 9.22 12.66
C ALA A 22 24.28 10.27 12.67
N GLY A 23 25.48 9.95 12.17
CA GLY A 23 26.65 10.84 12.14
C GLY A 23 27.36 11.03 13.48
N ARG A 24 26.98 10.32 14.55
CA ARG A 24 27.57 10.40 15.90
C ARG A 24 28.77 9.46 16.02
N LEU A 25 29.85 9.79 15.31
CA LEU A 25 31.01 8.91 15.13
C LEU A 25 31.72 8.52 16.44
N GLU A 26 31.88 9.46 17.39
CA GLU A 26 32.52 9.21 18.69
C GLU A 26 31.70 8.25 19.55
N ASP A 27 30.40 8.43 19.59
CA ASP A 27 29.49 7.59 20.35
C ASP A 27 29.38 6.18 19.73
N ALA A 28 29.35 6.12 18.39
CA ALA A 28 29.37 4.86 17.64
C ALA A 28 30.67 4.09 17.93
N ALA A 29 31.85 4.75 17.92
CA ALA A 29 33.12 4.14 18.21
C ALA A 29 33.23 3.69 19.68
N ARG A 30 32.59 4.39 20.62
CA ARG A 30 32.52 4.01 22.04
C ARG A 30 31.67 2.75 22.20
N ALA A 31 30.47 2.73 21.63
CA ALA A 31 29.55 1.58 21.68
C ALA A 31 30.19 0.33 21.04
N LEU A 32 30.87 0.51 19.89
CA LEU A 32 31.53 -0.59 19.19
C LEU A 32 32.73 -1.14 19.98
N ARG A 33 33.53 -0.29 20.61
CA ARG A 33 34.62 -0.71 21.49
C ARG A 33 34.10 -1.51 22.68
N GLU A 34 33.02 -1.11 23.30
CA GLU A 34 32.36 -1.84 24.38
C GLU A 34 31.83 -3.19 23.91
N ALA A 35 31.21 -3.24 22.72
CA ALA A 35 30.73 -4.49 22.11
C ALA A 35 31.87 -5.49 21.84
N ILE A 36 33.02 -5.02 21.29
CA ILE A 36 34.22 -5.83 21.04
C ILE A 36 34.82 -6.33 22.33
N HIS A 37 34.85 -5.52 23.38
CA HIS A 37 35.40 -5.92 24.68
C HIS A 37 34.55 -7.01 25.36
N LEU A 38 33.20 -6.95 25.18
CA LEU A 38 32.27 -7.92 25.76
C LEU A 38 32.29 -9.27 25.04
N ALA A 39 32.33 -9.28 23.68
CA ALA A 39 32.29 -10.49 22.88
C ALA A 39 33.05 -10.33 21.55
N PRO A 40 34.39 -10.42 21.55
CA PRO A 40 35.25 -10.17 20.37
C PRO A 40 35.04 -11.20 19.23
N GLN A 41 34.49 -12.35 19.54
CA GLN A 41 34.23 -13.42 18.56
C GLN A 41 32.79 -13.45 18.04
N ASN A 42 31.91 -12.59 18.54
CA ASN A 42 30.53 -12.50 18.10
C ASN A 42 30.48 -12.04 16.64
N SER A 43 29.74 -12.78 15.82
CA SER A 43 29.62 -12.53 14.37
C SER A 43 28.98 -11.17 14.01
N GLU A 44 28.01 -10.73 14.82
CA GLU A 44 27.33 -9.44 14.61
C GLU A 44 28.22 -8.25 14.95
N VAL A 45 29.04 -8.39 16.02
CA VAL A 45 30.04 -7.38 16.40
C VAL A 45 31.12 -7.24 15.34
N ARG A 46 31.61 -8.36 14.80
CA ARG A 46 32.57 -8.35 13.68
C ARG A 46 31.99 -7.75 12.41
N ALA A 47 30.78 -8.12 12.06
CA ALA A 47 30.10 -7.57 10.90
C ALA A 47 29.89 -6.06 11.03
N ALA A 48 29.50 -5.58 12.21
CA ALA A 48 29.34 -4.15 12.49
C ALA A 48 30.67 -3.39 12.38
N PHE A 49 31.75 -3.96 12.96
CA PHE A 49 33.10 -3.38 12.87
C PHE A 49 33.57 -3.30 11.41
N GLN A 50 33.46 -4.39 10.67
CA GLN A 50 33.87 -4.45 9.26
C GLN A 50 33.08 -3.47 8.42
N HIS A 51 31.75 -3.38 8.60
CA HIS A 51 30.90 -2.45 7.87
C HIS A 51 31.27 -0.99 8.16
N ILE A 52 31.51 -0.61 9.42
CA ILE A 52 31.92 0.76 9.79
C ILE A 52 33.29 1.09 9.19
N GLN A 53 34.24 0.16 9.26
CA GLN A 53 35.58 0.34 8.70
C GLN A 53 35.55 0.49 7.18
N GLU A 54 34.88 -0.39 6.46
CA GLU A 54 34.73 -0.32 4.99
C GLU A 54 34.05 1.00 4.56
N THR A 55 33.05 1.45 5.31
CA THR A 55 32.35 2.71 5.05
C THR A 55 33.24 3.93 5.28
N GLN A 56 34.08 3.93 6.32
CA GLN A 56 35.05 5.00 6.56
C GLN A 56 36.18 5.03 5.52
N GLU A 57 36.71 3.86 5.15
CA GLU A 57 37.74 3.76 4.10
C GLU A 57 37.21 4.21 2.75
N SER A 58 35.96 3.85 2.41
CA SER A 58 35.30 4.31 1.20
C SER A 58 35.07 5.82 1.21
N GLY A 59 34.63 6.39 2.35
CA GLY A 59 34.42 7.82 2.51
C GLY A 59 35.69 8.66 2.34
N SER A 60 36.85 8.14 2.72
CA SER A 60 38.12 8.84 2.60
C SER A 60 38.57 9.08 1.14
N LYS A 61 38.07 8.29 0.18
CA LYS A 61 38.35 8.41 -1.25
C LYS A 61 37.51 9.48 -1.96
N ILE A 62 36.38 9.88 -1.38
CA ILE A 62 35.43 10.80 -2.04
C ILE A 62 36.05 12.14 -2.43
N PRO A 63 36.82 12.86 -1.59
CA PRO A 63 37.42 14.14 -1.97
C PRO A 63 38.37 14.05 -3.18
N GLU A 64 39.15 12.97 -3.26
CA GLU A 64 40.05 12.75 -4.42
C GLU A 64 39.28 12.44 -5.71
N LEU A 65 38.22 11.62 -5.62
CA LEU A 65 37.34 11.34 -6.75
C LEU A 65 36.62 12.62 -7.22
N CYS A 66 36.17 13.48 -6.30
CA CYS A 66 35.57 14.77 -6.62
C CYS A 66 36.57 15.68 -7.30
N ARG A 67 37.80 15.75 -6.86
CA ARG A 67 38.88 16.54 -7.50
C ARG A 67 39.13 16.05 -8.93
N LYS A 68 39.26 14.75 -9.14
CA LYS A 68 39.41 14.17 -10.48
C LYS A 68 38.23 14.48 -11.44
N LEU A 69 37.01 14.55 -10.90
CA LEU A 69 35.84 14.98 -11.66
C LEU A 69 35.98 16.46 -12.08
N LEU A 70 36.25 17.35 -11.11
CA LEU A 70 36.19 18.80 -11.32
C LEU A 70 37.40 19.36 -12.04
N GLU A 71 38.65 18.81 -11.79
CA GLU A 71 39.87 19.27 -12.40
C GLU A 71 40.19 18.51 -13.71
N ASP A 72 40.09 17.17 -13.69
CA ASP A 72 40.52 16.32 -14.81
C ASP A 72 39.33 15.95 -15.75
N GLY A 73 38.11 16.30 -15.40
CA GLY A 73 36.91 15.96 -16.17
C GLY A 73 36.56 14.47 -16.17
N ASN A 74 37.04 13.69 -15.21
CA ASN A 74 36.87 12.24 -15.21
C ASN A 74 35.46 11.84 -14.73
N VAL A 75 34.61 11.47 -15.68
CA VAL A 75 33.19 11.09 -15.46
C VAL A 75 33.06 9.82 -14.59
N GLU A 76 33.96 8.85 -14.75
CA GLU A 76 33.93 7.62 -13.99
C GLU A 76 34.17 7.88 -12.50
N SER A 77 35.16 8.72 -12.16
CA SER A 77 35.45 9.15 -10.79
C SER A 77 34.24 9.88 -10.15
N GLY A 78 33.57 10.74 -10.92
CA GLY A 78 32.38 11.43 -10.46
C GLY A 78 31.22 10.48 -10.16
N THR A 79 30.99 9.52 -11.04
CA THR A 79 29.94 8.50 -10.87
C THR A 79 30.23 7.61 -9.67
N GLU A 80 31.48 7.23 -9.45
CA GLU A 80 31.90 6.45 -8.29
C GLU A 80 31.74 7.25 -6.98
N ALA A 81 32.12 8.51 -6.95
CA ALA A 81 31.93 9.39 -5.79
C ALA A 81 30.47 9.49 -5.39
N ILE A 82 29.57 9.73 -6.34
CA ILE A 82 28.12 9.79 -6.10
C ILE A 82 27.63 8.47 -5.53
N LYS A 83 28.03 7.33 -6.11
CA LYS A 83 27.62 6.00 -5.66
C LYS A 83 28.10 5.71 -4.24
N ILE A 84 29.31 6.08 -3.87
CA ILE A 84 29.85 5.90 -2.51
C ILE A 84 29.07 6.74 -1.51
N VAL A 85 28.78 8.03 -1.82
CA VAL A 85 27.97 8.90 -0.95
C VAL A 85 26.57 8.32 -0.75
N GLN A 86 25.92 7.88 -1.83
CA GLN A 86 24.56 7.31 -1.77
C GLN A 86 24.49 5.96 -1.05
N SER A 87 25.58 5.18 -1.05
CA SER A 87 25.67 3.91 -0.31
C SER A 87 26.03 4.09 1.17
N GLY A 88 26.15 5.34 1.65
CA GLY A 88 26.39 5.66 3.06
C GLY A 88 27.85 5.95 3.41
N GLY A 89 28.72 6.19 2.41
CA GLY A 89 30.12 6.65 2.63
C GLY A 89 30.13 7.92 3.47
N SER A 90 30.77 7.91 4.64
CA SER A 90 30.77 9.05 5.57
C SER A 90 31.80 10.11 5.16
N LEU A 91 31.33 11.34 4.98
CA LEU A 91 32.15 12.53 4.87
C LEU A 91 32.21 13.26 6.20
N ASN A 92 33.41 13.74 6.60
CA ASN A 92 33.48 14.67 7.72
C ASN A 92 32.99 16.07 7.30
N ALA A 93 32.71 16.92 8.28
CA ALA A 93 32.17 18.27 8.05
C ALA A 93 33.01 19.11 7.09
N ASP A 94 34.34 19.08 7.25
CA ASP A 94 35.26 19.89 6.42
C ASP A 94 35.32 19.39 4.98
N GLN A 95 35.32 18.07 4.79
CA GLN A 95 35.29 17.46 3.47
C GLN A 95 33.98 17.79 2.73
N ALA A 96 32.83 17.64 3.39
CA ALA A 96 31.54 17.97 2.81
C ALA A 96 31.46 19.44 2.40
N LYS A 97 31.90 20.36 3.26
CA LYS A 97 31.96 21.79 2.98
C LYS A 97 32.91 22.11 1.80
N ALA A 98 34.09 21.51 1.78
CA ALA A 98 35.03 21.71 0.70
C ALA A 98 34.46 21.25 -0.67
N ILE A 99 33.81 20.10 -0.72
CA ILE A 99 33.16 19.59 -1.94
C ILE A 99 32.02 20.52 -2.39
N VAL A 100 31.15 20.98 -1.47
CA VAL A 100 30.06 21.90 -1.80
C VAL A 100 30.62 23.20 -2.42
N LEU A 101 31.66 23.78 -1.82
CA LEU A 101 32.29 25.00 -2.35
C LEU A 101 32.95 24.77 -3.71
N ALA A 102 33.70 23.69 -3.87
CA ALA A 102 34.36 23.36 -5.14
C ALA A 102 33.35 23.15 -6.27
N VAL A 103 32.26 22.45 -6.00
CA VAL A 103 31.19 22.23 -7.00
C VAL A 103 30.48 23.54 -7.37
N LEU A 104 30.18 24.40 -6.41
CA LEU A 104 29.53 25.69 -6.67
C LEU A 104 30.42 26.68 -7.45
N GLN A 105 31.73 26.52 -7.39
CA GLN A 105 32.69 27.32 -8.12
C GLN A 105 33.07 26.73 -9.50
N TYR A 106 32.49 25.57 -9.86
CA TYR A 106 32.81 24.89 -11.10
C TYR A 106 32.20 25.57 -12.34
N GLU A 107 33.01 26.10 -13.21
CA GLU A 107 32.59 26.86 -14.42
C GLU A 107 32.58 25.98 -15.71
N GLY A 108 32.86 24.69 -15.61
CA GLY A 108 32.85 23.79 -16.77
C GLY A 108 31.46 23.62 -17.40
N GLN A 109 31.41 23.01 -18.59
CA GLN A 109 30.18 22.83 -19.36
C GLN A 109 29.84 21.35 -19.65
N GLY A 110 28.66 21.09 -20.15
CA GLY A 110 28.23 19.78 -20.64
C GLY A 110 27.98 18.76 -19.53
N ASN A 111 28.26 17.48 -19.82
CA ASN A 111 27.95 16.35 -18.92
C ASN A 111 28.66 16.44 -17.56
N ILE A 112 29.82 17.07 -17.49
CA ILE A 112 30.56 17.20 -16.22
C ILE A 112 29.82 18.16 -15.29
N LYS A 113 29.28 19.26 -15.81
CA LYS A 113 28.49 20.22 -15.02
C LYS A 113 27.23 19.55 -14.41
N THR A 114 26.51 18.76 -15.22
CA THR A 114 25.36 17.99 -14.74
C THR A 114 25.76 16.96 -13.68
N LEU A 115 26.92 16.30 -13.85
CA LEU A 115 27.42 15.32 -12.90
C LEU A 115 27.88 15.99 -11.59
N ALA A 116 28.45 17.18 -11.66
CA ALA A 116 28.78 18.02 -10.51
C ALA A 116 27.51 18.41 -9.73
N GLY A 117 26.42 18.74 -10.41
CA GLY A 117 25.11 18.97 -9.79
C GLY A 117 24.55 17.74 -9.07
N LYS A 118 24.70 16.56 -9.65
CA LYS A 118 24.35 15.29 -9.01
C LYS A 118 25.19 14.98 -7.79
N LEU A 119 26.49 15.31 -7.85
CA LEU A 119 27.40 15.16 -6.72
C LEU A 119 26.99 16.11 -5.58
N LEU A 120 26.67 17.38 -5.89
CA LEU A 120 26.13 18.32 -4.89
C LEU A 120 24.88 17.76 -4.22
N SER A 121 23.96 17.23 -5.02
CA SER A 121 22.72 16.62 -4.52
C SER A 121 23.00 15.45 -3.60
N ALA A 122 23.91 14.56 -3.95
CA ALA A 122 24.28 13.43 -3.11
C ALA A 122 24.90 13.89 -1.78
N VAL A 123 25.84 14.84 -1.81
CA VAL A 123 26.52 15.36 -0.59
C VAL A 123 25.53 16.07 0.31
N VAL A 124 24.72 16.99 -0.20
CA VAL A 124 23.73 17.76 0.57
C VAL A 124 22.61 16.85 1.12
N GLY A 125 22.23 15.81 0.37
CA GLY A 125 21.20 14.86 0.78
C GLY A 125 21.63 13.93 1.94
N HIS A 126 22.93 13.61 2.05
CA HIS A 126 23.45 12.63 3.02
C HIS A 126 24.33 13.26 4.11
N ASN A 127 24.63 14.55 4.03
CA ASN A 127 25.48 15.24 5.00
C ASN A 127 24.86 16.56 5.46
N THR A 128 24.63 16.69 6.78
CA THR A 128 24.00 17.86 7.40
C THR A 128 24.88 19.11 7.36
N ASP A 129 26.21 18.96 7.42
CA ASP A 129 27.15 20.10 7.40
C ASP A 129 27.21 20.74 6.02
N GLY A 130 27.21 19.93 4.96
CA GLY A 130 27.13 20.39 3.58
C GLY A 130 25.80 21.14 3.32
N LYS A 131 24.71 20.62 3.84
CA LYS A 131 23.37 21.23 3.75
C LYS A 131 23.32 22.56 4.50
N THR A 132 23.89 22.62 5.70
CA THR A 132 23.93 23.82 6.52
C THR A 132 24.81 24.91 5.89
N LEU A 133 25.93 24.52 5.27
CA LEU A 133 26.77 25.48 4.54
C LEU A 133 25.99 26.12 3.38
N LEU A 134 25.32 25.30 2.56
CA LEU A 134 24.53 25.79 1.42
C LEU A 134 23.42 26.76 1.91
N ALA A 135 22.75 26.44 3.01
CA ALA A 135 21.78 27.31 3.65
C ALA A 135 22.40 28.64 4.14
N ALA A 136 23.60 28.58 4.74
CA ALA A 136 24.32 29.78 5.22
C ALA A 136 24.71 30.72 4.06
N MET A 137 25.14 30.16 2.92
CA MET A 137 25.49 30.95 1.72
C MET A 137 24.30 31.70 1.13
N VAL A 138 23.10 31.13 1.19
CA VAL A 138 21.89 31.82 0.73
C VAL A 138 21.25 32.70 1.80
N ALA A 139 21.60 32.51 3.09
CA ALA A 139 21.22 33.42 4.16
C ALA A 139 21.95 34.75 4.04
N ASP A 140 23.24 34.72 3.67
CA ASP A 140 24.02 35.94 3.44
C ASP A 140 23.60 36.64 2.15
N LYS A 141 23.24 37.94 2.25
CA LYS A 141 22.78 38.74 1.11
C LYS A 141 23.87 38.93 0.04
N GLY A 142 25.16 38.93 0.45
CA GLY A 142 26.30 39.15 -0.47
C GLY A 142 26.56 37.95 -1.39
N THR A 143 26.33 36.75 -0.94
CA THR A 143 26.59 35.51 -1.69
C THR A 143 25.34 34.88 -2.30
N ARG A 144 24.16 35.28 -1.86
CA ARG A 144 22.85 34.69 -2.21
C ARG A 144 22.62 34.56 -3.70
N GLU A 145 22.65 35.66 -4.44
CA GLU A 145 22.32 35.67 -5.87
C GLU A 145 23.31 34.83 -6.69
N ASN A 146 24.60 34.90 -6.37
CA ASN A 146 25.63 34.06 -7.00
C ASN A 146 25.38 32.59 -6.70
N THR A 147 25.00 32.23 -5.48
CA THR A 147 24.68 30.86 -5.11
C THR A 147 23.45 30.36 -5.86
N PHE A 148 22.39 31.17 -5.96
CA PHE A 148 21.20 30.85 -6.76
C PHE A 148 21.55 30.58 -8.22
N LYS A 149 22.30 31.46 -8.83
CA LYS A 149 22.77 31.33 -10.21
C LYS A 149 23.58 30.03 -10.41
N ASN A 150 24.60 29.82 -9.60
CA ASN A 150 25.50 28.68 -9.74
C ASN A 150 24.76 27.34 -9.54
N VAL A 151 23.87 27.28 -8.55
CA VAL A 151 23.06 26.09 -8.29
C VAL A 151 22.12 25.79 -9.46
N LEU A 152 21.47 26.80 -10.02
CA LEU A 152 20.55 26.61 -11.14
C LEU A 152 21.29 26.17 -12.42
N GLU A 153 22.48 26.71 -12.67
CA GLU A 153 23.34 26.32 -13.77
C GLU A 153 23.89 24.89 -13.66
N LEU A 154 24.02 24.35 -12.45
CA LEU A 154 24.38 22.96 -12.18
C LEU A 154 23.24 21.96 -12.50
N GLY A 155 22.03 22.44 -12.70
CA GLY A 155 20.87 21.69 -13.15
C GLY A 155 19.84 21.35 -12.07
N ALA A 156 18.82 20.63 -12.48
CA ALA A 156 17.62 20.38 -11.67
C ALA A 156 17.90 19.70 -10.32
N GLU A 157 18.81 18.74 -10.25
CA GLU A 157 19.13 18.03 -9.01
C GLU A 157 19.85 18.93 -7.99
N ALA A 158 20.70 19.85 -8.45
CA ALA A 158 21.33 20.84 -7.59
C ALA A 158 20.29 21.86 -7.05
N ALA A 159 19.39 22.31 -7.91
CA ALA A 159 18.30 23.22 -7.54
C ALA A 159 17.35 22.58 -6.51
N GLU A 160 17.02 21.31 -6.68
CA GLU A 160 16.27 20.52 -5.70
C GLU A 160 16.96 20.41 -4.34
N SER A 161 18.29 20.28 -4.34
CA SER A 161 19.10 20.21 -3.12
C SER A 161 19.09 21.50 -2.35
N LEU A 162 19.20 22.63 -3.04
CA LEU A 162 19.04 23.96 -2.43
C LEU A 162 17.62 24.12 -1.87
N THR A 163 16.61 23.73 -2.64
CA THR A 163 15.20 23.78 -2.18
C THR A 163 15.01 22.92 -0.94
N SER A 164 15.61 21.73 -0.89
CA SER A 164 15.60 20.89 0.33
C SER A 164 16.28 21.56 1.51
N ALA A 165 17.34 22.34 1.31
CA ALA A 165 18.01 23.08 2.37
C ALA A 165 17.17 24.28 2.82
N VAL A 166 16.51 24.98 1.92
CA VAL A 166 15.63 26.13 2.22
C VAL A 166 14.39 25.69 3.01
N LEU A 167 13.79 24.56 2.68
CA LEU A 167 12.58 24.05 3.33
C LEU A 167 12.84 23.29 4.65
N ASP A 168 14.09 23.02 5.01
CA ASP A 168 14.44 22.26 6.23
C ASP A 168 14.39 23.11 7.48
N ALA A 169 13.26 23.14 8.17
CA ALA A 169 13.07 23.92 9.40
C ALA A 169 14.09 23.65 10.53
N LYS A 170 14.84 22.53 10.48
CA LYS A 170 15.87 22.22 11.49
C LYS A 170 17.13 23.05 11.32
N ILE A 171 17.36 23.62 10.14
CA ILE A 171 18.57 24.40 9.83
C ILE A 171 18.37 25.88 10.15
N TRP A 172 17.16 26.37 10.01
CA TRP A 172 16.86 27.80 10.07
C TRP A 172 16.49 28.30 11.48
N LYS A 173 16.83 29.55 11.76
CA LYS A 173 16.47 30.24 13.02
C LYS A 173 15.55 31.42 12.70
N GLY A 174 14.30 31.34 13.17
CA GLY A 174 13.35 32.44 13.08
C GLY A 174 12.96 32.86 11.65
N GLU A 175 12.73 34.17 11.44
CA GLU A 175 12.18 34.73 10.19
C GLU A 175 13.15 34.67 8.97
N GLN A 176 14.38 34.19 9.15
CA GLN A 176 15.35 34.12 8.06
C GLN A 176 14.96 33.12 7.00
N GLN A 177 14.33 31.99 7.38
CA GLN A 177 13.84 30.98 6.44
C GLN A 177 12.87 31.60 5.44
N ASP A 178 11.88 32.35 5.91
CA ASP A 178 10.83 32.94 5.09
C ASP A 178 11.41 33.92 4.05
N ALA A 179 12.39 34.71 4.47
CA ALA A 179 13.03 35.66 3.55
C ALA A 179 13.84 34.97 2.45
N VAL A 180 14.54 33.89 2.77
CA VAL A 180 15.31 33.10 1.80
C VAL A 180 14.39 32.31 0.88
N GLU A 181 13.38 31.68 1.43
CA GLU A 181 12.36 30.94 0.68
C GLU A 181 11.68 31.81 -0.37
N ARG A 182 11.19 33.00 0.03
CA ARG A 182 10.59 33.97 -0.90
C ARG A 182 11.59 34.48 -1.93
N ALA A 183 12.86 34.68 -1.56
CA ALA A 183 13.89 35.13 -2.50
C ALA A 183 14.23 34.04 -3.53
N TRP A 184 14.37 32.79 -3.09
CA TRP A 184 14.61 31.65 -3.97
C TRP A 184 13.45 31.42 -4.93
N PHE A 185 12.23 31.45 -4.42
CA PHE A 185 11.01 31.29 -5.22
C PHE A 185 10.89 32.37 -6.30
N ARG A 186 11.11 33.65 -5.97
CA ARG A 186 11.12 34.75 -6.96
C ARG A 186 12.21 34.57 -8.00
N TYR A 187 13.39 34.14 -7.60
CA TYR A 187 14.48 33.90 -8.52
C TYR A 187 14.12 32.82 -9.54
N LEU A 188 13.56 31.71 -9.06
CA LEU A 188 13.09 30.61 -9.91
C LEU A 188 12.00 31.06 -10.89
N LEU A 189 11.01 31.83 -10.42
CA LEU A 189 9.94 32.38 -11.28
C LEU A 189 10.53 33.21 -12.43
N GLY A 190 11.52 34.08 -12.13
CA GLY A 190 12.18 34.89 -13.16
C GLY A 190 13.02 34.11 -14.17
N GLN A 191 13.29 32.84 -13.94
CA GLN A 191 14.06 31.98 -14.86
C GLN A 191 13.18 31.04 -15.71
N LEU A 192 11.88 30.97 -15.44
CA LEU A 192 10.96 30.05 -16.14
C LEU A 192 10.87 30.33 -17.66
N SER A 193 10.94 31.59 -18.04
CA SER A 193 10.87 32.00 -19.45
C SER A 193 12.16 31.69 -20.25
N GLN A 194 13.21 31.17 -19.59
CA GLN A 194 14.46 30.78 -20.24
C GLN A 194 14.42 29.27 -20.57
N SER A 195 14.26 28.90 -21.82
CA SER A 195 14.07 27.51 -22.29
C SER A 195 15.15 26.53 -21.83
N GLN A 196 16.37 26.99 -21.54
CA GLN A 196 17.44 26.13 -21.02
C GLN A 196 17.33 25.82 -19.52
N GLN A 197 16.49 26.55 -18.77
CA GLN A 197 16.38 26.44 -17.31
C GLN A 197 14.98 25.99 -16.83
N GLU A 198 14.08 25.67 -17.74
CA GLU A 198 12.71 25.25 -17.44
C GLU A 198 12.65 24.12 -16.39
N GLU A 199 13.38 23.02 -16.64
CA GLU A 199 13.39 21.85 -15.74
C GLU A 199 14.00 22.18 -14.38
N SER A 200 15.09 22.95 -14.38
CA SER A 200 15.80 23.33 -13.16
C SER A 200 15.01 24.29 -12.29
N SER A 201 14.06 25.03 -12.87
CA SER A 201 13.21 25.99 -12.17
C SER A 201 11.87 25.41 -11.76
N ILE A 202 11.19 24.65 -12.64
CA ILE A 202 9.81 24.22 -12.39
C ILE A 202 9.71 23.13 -11.31
N ARG A 203 10.70 22.22 -11.21
CA ARG A 203 10.72 21.19 -10.18
C ARG A 203 10.83 21.78 -8.77
N PRO A 204 11.80 22.68 -8.46
CA PRO A 204 11.83 23.41 -7.20
C PRO A 204 10.57 24.21 -6.90
N ILE A 205 10.01 24.91 -7.91
CA ILE A 205 8.76 25.67 -7.75
C ILE A 205 7.62 24.75 -7.32
N SER A 206 7.43 23.62 -8.01
CA SER A 206 6.38 22.66 -7.68
C SER A 206 6.52 22.09 -6.26
N ARG A 207 7.76 21.84 -5.83
CA ARG A 207 8.06 21.36 -4.48
C ARG A 207 7.80 22.42 -3.41
N MET A 208 8.16 23.67 -3.67
CA MET A 208 7.92 24.78 -2.73
C MET A 208 6.43 25.07 -2.59
N LEU A 209 5.67 25.07 -3.68
CA LEU A 209 4.21 25.20 -3.65
C LEU A 209 3.54 24.00 -2.97
N ALA A 210 4.06 22.78 -3.16
CA ALA A 210 3.56 21.61 -2.45
C ALA A 210 3.83 21.65 -0.93
N ALA A 211 4.90 22.35 -0.50
CA ALA A 211 5.24 22.51 0.92
C ALA A 211 4.37 23.59 1.60
N ASP A 212 4.24 24.77 1.00
CA ASP A 212 3.43 25.88 1.53
C ASP A 212 2.98 26.86 0.42
N ALA A 213 1.93 26.49 -0.32
CA ALA A 213 1.38 27.35 -1.36
C ALA A 213 0.76 28.63 -0.81
N GLN A 214 0.12 28.58 0.37
CA GLN A 214 -0.53 29.74 0.98
C GLN A 214 0.44 30.92 1.21
N LYS A 215 1.66 30.59 1.61
CA LYS A 215 2.72 31.58 1.89
C LYS A 215 3.29 32.20 0.61
N LEU A 216 3.32 31.43 -0.48
CA LEU A 216 3.99 31.79 -1.73
C LEU A 216 3.04 32.33 -2.81
N GLN A 217 1.74 32.08 -2.71
CA GLN A 217 0.74 32.45 -3.74
C GLN A 217 0.81 33.93 -4.13
N SER A 218 1.08 34.83 -3.17
CA SER A 218 1.18 36.27 -3.42
C SER A 218 2.37 36.69 -4.30
N LEU A 219 3.31 35.78 -4.56
CA LEU A 219 4.47 36.01 -5.41
C LEU A 219 4.25 35.58 -6.86
N VAL A 220 3.19 34.83 -7.14
CA VAL A 220 2.85 34.35 -8.47
C VAL A 220 1.89 35.37 -9.11
N GLY A 221 2.35 36.07 -10.10
CA GLY A 221 1.52 36.96 -10.91
C GLY A 221 0.90 36.24 -12.10
N LYS A 222 0.09 36.99 -12.89
CA LYS A 222 -0.59 36.45 -14.08
C LYS A 222 0.39 35.91 -15.12
N HIS A 223 1.54 36.54 -15.30
CA HIS A 223 2.56 36.11 -16.27
C HIS A 223 3.23 34.81 -15.84
N GLU A 224 3.66 34.72 -14.60
CA GLU A 224 4.27 33.54 -14.05
C GLU A 224 3.33 32.33 -14.05
N PHE A 225 2.03 32.57 -13.78
CA PHE A 225 1.01 31.54 -13.91
C PHE A 225 0.88 31.04 -15.35
N ILE A 226 0.85 31.96 -16.32
CA ILE A 226 0.80 31.60 -17.77
C ILE A 226 2.03 30.79 -18.15
N ASP A 227 3.22 31.14 -17.66
CA ASP A 227 4.46 30.43 -17.93
C ASP A 227 4.36 28.98 -17.44
N PHE A 228 3.92 28.73 -16.18
CA PHE A 228 3.83 27.32 -15.78
C PHE A 228 2.71 26.55 -16.52
N ILE A 229 1.53 27.11 -16.77
CA ILE A 229 0.50 26.33 -17.46
C ILE A 229 0.85 26.06 -18.93
N THR A 230 1.64 26.93 -19.56
CA THR A 230 2.17 26.71 -20.91
C THR A 230 3.16 25.54 -20.94
N LEU A 231 3.99 25.38 -19.90
CA LEU A 231 4.94 24.26 -19.76
C LEU A 231 4.27 22.91 -19.58
N ILE A 232 2.97 22.85 -19.21
CA ILE A 232 2.23 21.58 -19.10
C ILE A 232 2.20 20.84 -20.44
N THR A 233 2.12 21.57 -21.55
CA THR A 233 2.06 20.98 -22.90
C THR A 233 3.35 21.16 -23.69
N ASN A 234 4.00 22.30 -23.54
CA ASN A 234 5.17 22.69 -24.34
C ASN A 234 6.50 22.37 -23.64
N GLY A 235 6.49 21.89 -22.40
CA GLY A 235 7.69 21.49 -21.67
C GLY A 235 8.52 20.46 -22.42
N SER A 236 9.84 20.67 -22.47
CA SER A 236 10.79 19.87 -23.25
C SER A 236 10.88 18.41 -22.82
N LYS A 237 10.61 18.13 -21.52
CA LYS A 237 10.66 16.78 -20.91
C LYS A 237 9.37 16.46 -20.17
N GLU A 238 9.11 15.17 -19.99
CA GLU A 238 7.95 14.68 -19.22
C GLU A 238 7.98 15.18 -17.75
N ASP A 239 9.17 15.18 -17.14
CA ASP A 239 9.36 15.70 -15.77
C ASP A 239 9.04 17.19 -15.66
N THR A 240 9.37 17.98 -16.70
CA THR A 240 9.03 19.41 -16.78
C THR A 240 7.52 19.60 -16.84
N ARG A 241 6.83 18.87 -17.71
CA ARG A 241 5.37 18.93 -17.85
C ARG A 241 4.65 18.52 -16.57
N THR A 242 5.10 17.44 -15.94
CA THR A 242 4.55 16.96 -14.66
C THR A 242 4.80 17.96 -13.53
N GLY A 243 5.99 18.55 -13.46
CA GLY A 243 6.31 19.61 -12.50
C GLY A 243 5.44 20.84 -12.68
N ALA A 244 5.20 21.25 -13.93
CA ALA A 244 4.34 22.37 -14.27
C ALA A 244 2.86 22.11 -13.88
N LEU A 245 2.36 20.92 -14.15
CA LEU A 245 1.02 20.52 -13.74
C LEU A 245 0.85 20.54 -12.20
N LEU A 246 1.84 20.00 -11.48
CA LEU A 246 1.83 20.00 -10.01
C LEU A 246 1.91 21.43 -9.44
N ALA A 247 2.76 22.28 -10.01
CA ALA A 247 2.87 23.68 -9.60
C ALA A 247 1.54 24.41 -9.82
N ALA A 248 0.93 24.26 -11.00
CA ALA A 248 -0.37 24.85 -11.32
C ALA A 248 -1.48 24.34 -10.39
N ALA A 249 -1.53 23.02 -10.13
CA ALA A 249 -2.49 22.42 -9.22
C ALA A 249 -2.39 23.03 -7.81
N LYS A 250 -1.18 23.05 -7.23
CA LYS A 250 -0.95 23.56 -5.87
C LYS A 250 -1.21 25.05 -5.75
N TYR A 251 -0.90 25.82 -6.79
CA TYR A 251 -1.24 27.23 -6.83
C TYR A 251 -2.75 27.45 -6.90
N LEU A 252 -3.47 26.77 -7.80
CA LEU A 252 -4.93 26.88 -7.95
C LEU A 252 -5.69 26.43 -6.69
N GLU A 253 -5.17 25.40 -5.97
CA GLU A 253 -5.73 24.98 -4.68
C GLU A 253 -5.56 26.05 -3.58
N SER A 254 -4.53 26.91 -3.67
CA SER A 254 -4.19 27.90 -2.63
C SER A 254 -4.91 29.23 -2.79
N ILE A 255 -5.40 29.57 -3.97
CA ILE A 255 -6.08 30.83 -4.27
C ILE A 255 -7.60 30.68 -4.19
N GLU A 256 -8.29 31.83 -4.10
CA GLU A 256 -9.75 31.86 -4.12
C GLU A 256 -10.30 31.33 -5.45
N SER A 257 -11.43 30.63 -5.39
CA SER A 257 -12.06 30.00 -6.57
C SER A 257 -12.40 31.01 -7.67
N GLU A 258 -12.75 32.24 -7.30
CA GLU A 258 -13.09 33.32 -8.24
C GLU A 258 -11.84 33.81 -9.01
N LEU A 259 -10.70 33.95 -8.32
CA LEU A 259 -9.42 34.26 -8.95
C LEU A 259 -8.94 33.13 -9.87
N SER A 260 -9.11 31.87 -9.43
CA SER A 260 -8.81 30.68 -10.26
C SER A 260 -9.63 30.68 -11.54
N LEU A 261 -10.94 30.97 -11.44
CA LEU A 261 -11.86 31.05 -12.57
C LEU A 261 -11.44 32.18 -13.52
N GLN A 262 -11.09 33.35 -13.00
CA GLN A 262 -10.64 34.51 -13.79
C GLN A 262 -9.34 34.22 -14.54
N LEU A 263 -8.32 33.67 -13.87
CA LEU A 263 -7.02 33.37 -14.49
C LEU A 263 -7.14 32.35 -15.62
N LEU A 264 -7.89 31.27 -15.40
CA LEU A 264 -8.14 30.24 -16.40
C LEU A 264 -9.03 30.76 -17.53
N GLY A 265 -10.06 31.54 -17.22
CA GLY A 265 -10.96 32.18 -18.18
C GLY A 265 -10.22 33.15 -19.10
N ASP A 266 -9.39 34.02 -18.54
CA ASP A 266 -8.58 34.96 -19.32
C ASP A 266 -7.59 34.24 -20.24
N PHE A 267 -6.94 33.15 -19.73
CA PHE A 267 -6.02 32.32 -20.52
C PHE A 267 -6.73 31.70 -21.72
N LEU A 268 -7.87 31.04 -21.50
CA LEU A 268 -8.63 30.37 -22.55
C LEU A 268 -9.21 31.35 -23.53
N THR A 269 -9.89 32.42 -23.07
CA THR A 269 -10.58 33.38 -23.91
C THR A 269 -9.62 34.10 -24.83
N THR A 270 -8.45 34.53 -24.30
CA THR A 270 -7.45 35.24 -25.09
C THR A 270 -6.94 34.37 -26.25
N ARG A 271 -6.65 33.09 -25.98
CA ARG A 271 -6.09 32.17 -27.00
C ARG A 271 -7.14 31.71 -28.01
N LEU A 272 -8.34 31.42 -27.56
CA LEU A 272 -9.44 31.02 -28.46
C LEU A 272 -9.89 32.19 -29.37
N ALA A 273 -9.82 33.43 -28.87
CA ALA A 273 -10.15 34.62 -29.64
C ALA A 273 -9.08 35.01 -30.67
N SER A 274 -7.85 34.51 -30.56
CA SER A 274 -6.76 34.79 -31.51
C SER A 274 -7.05 34.27 -32.92
N GLY A 275 -7.82 33.17 -33.02
CA GLY A 275 -8.08 32.45 -34.26
C GLY A 275 -6.89 31.63 -34.78
N ASP A 276 -5.76 31.65 -34.09
CA ASP A 276 -4.57 30.87 -34.42
C ASP A 276 -4.72 29.42 -33.98
N ASP A 277 -4.38 28.49 -34.85
CA ASP A 277 -4.56 27.05 -34.61
C ASP A 277 -3.62 26.51 -33.52
N GLU A 278 -2.39 27.05 -33.42
CA GLU A 278 -1.42 26.62 -32.39
C GLU A 278 -1.87 27.08 -31.01
N GLU A 279 -2.33 28.34 -30.91
CA GLU A 279 -2.87 28.91 -29.67
C GLU A 279 -4.16 28.21 -29.24
N MET A 280 -5.02 27.86 -30.18
CA MET A 280 -6.26 27.13 -29.91
C MET A 280 -5.96 25.70 -29.41
N ALA A 281 -5.05 24.99 -30.04
CA ALA A 281 -4.61 23.67 -29.62
C ALA A 281 -3.95 23.70 -28.24
N LEU A 282 -3.11 24.71 -27.96
CA LEU A 282 -2.51 24.95 -26.65
C LEU A 282 -3.58 25.14 -25.57
N ALA A 283 -4.55 26.01 -25.82
CA ALA A 283 -5.65 26.29 -24.90
C ALA A 283 -6.43 25.02 -24.54
N PHE A 284 -6.82 24.21 -25.51
CA PHE A 284 -7.55 22.96 -25.31
C PHE A 284 -6.72 21.91 -24.56
N ASN A 285 -5.44 21.74 -24.92
CA ASN A 285 -4.57 20.76 -24.27
C ASN A 285 -4.26 21.15 -22.81
N VAL A 286 -4.02 22.43 -22.52
CA VAL A 286 -3.82 22.91 -21.14
C VAL A 286 -5.09 22.72 -20.32
N ALA A 287 -6.27 23.09 -20.88
CA ALA A 287 -7.55 22.87 -20.19
C ALA A 287 -7.80 21.37 -19.94
N ALA A 288 -7.51 20.49 -20.90
CA ALA A 288 -7.64 19.05 -20.73
C ALA A 288 -6.74 18.51 -19.62
N ALA A 289 -5.48 18.97 -19.54
CA ALA A 289 -4.52 18.56 -18.52
C ALA A 289 -4.89 19.08 -17.12
N LEU A 290 -5.43 20.28 -17.02
CA LEU A 290 -5.83 20.90 -15.74
C LEU A 290 -7.22 20.45 -15.26
N PHE A 291 -8.06 19.86 -16.10
CA PHE A 291 -9.42 19.47 -15.72
C PHE A 291 -9.49 18.59 -14.47
N PRO A 292 -8.63 17.55 -14.30
CA PRO A 292 -8.65 16.71 -13.09
C PRO A 292 -8.27 17.44 -11.81
N VAL A 293 -7.48 18.51 -11.89
CA VAL A 293 -6.94 19.25 -10.72
C VAL A 293 -7.67 20.55 -10.43
N ALA A 294 -8.35 21.13 -11.40
CA ALA A 294 -9.14 22.37 -11.29
C ALA A 294 -10.58 22.16 -11.77
N THR A 295 -11.17 21.01 -11.44
CA THR A 295 -12.47 20.57 -11.94
C THR A 295 -13.56 21.64 -11.79
N ASN A 296 -13.69 22.25 -10.61
CA ASN A 296 -14.75 23.25 -10.35
C ASN A 296 -14.63 24.48 -11.25
N SER A 297 -13.41 25.03 -11.36
CA SER A 297 -13.20 26.24 -12.19
C SER A 297 -13.38 25.96 -13.67
N LEU A 298 -12.85 24.82 -14.15
CA LEU A 298 -12.99 24.45 -15.56
C LEU A 298 -14.40 23.96 -15.91
N SER A 299 -15.11 23.31 -15.01
CA SER A 299 -16.52 22.96 -15.20
C SER A 299 -17.38 24.22 -15.35
N ASN A 300 -17.18 25.24 -14.51
CA ASN A 300 -17.86 26.52 -14.64
C ASN A 300 -17.58 27.21 -15.99
N LEU A 301 -16.31 27.22 -16.43
CA LEU A 301 -15.94 27.76 -17.74
C LEU A 301 -16.56 26.93 -18.89
N PHE A 302 -16.58 25.61 -18.75
CA PHE A 302 -17.16 24.70 -19.73
C PHE A 302 -18.69 24.92 -19.89
N HIS A 303 -19.37 25.34 -18.83
CA HIS A 303 -20.80 25.68 -18.81
C HIS A 303 -21.10 27.12 -19.19
N THR A 304 -20.08 27.93 -19.48
CA THR A 304 -20.35 29.30 -19.98
C THR A 304 -21.21 29.27 -21.25
N ASP A 305 -22.22 30.10 -21.29
CA ASP A 305 -23.23 30.13 -22.36
C ASP A 305 -22.59 30.15 -23.77
N GLY A 306 -22.90 29.12 -24.53
CA GLY A 306 -22.44 28.98 -25.92
C GLY A 306 -21.08 28.26 -26.07
N PHE A 307 -20.30 28.00 -25.02
CA PHE A 307 -18.97 27.35 -25.17
C PHE A 307 -19.09 25.94 -25.77
N VAL A 308 -19.82 25.03 -25.12
CA VAL A 308 -19.97 23.63 -25.58
C VAL A 308 -20.73 23.54 -26.88
N GLN A 309 -21.76 24.39 -27.04
CA GLN A 309 -22.59 24.43 -28.25
C GLN A 309 -21.80 24.88 -29.49
N ASN A 310 -20.83 25.78 -29.32
CA ASN A 310 -19.99 26.28 -30.39
C ASN A 310 -18.68 25.48 -30.56
N LEU A 311 -18.37 24.57 -29.66
CA LEU A 311 -17.10 23.81 -29.68
C LEU A 311 -16.95 23.00 -30.95
N VAL A 312 -17.92 22.16 -31.30
CA VAL A 312 -17.90 21.35 -32.54
C VAL A 312 -17.93 22.23 -33.81
N PRO A 313 -18.83 23.24 -33.92
CA PRO A 313 -18.79 24.18 -35.06
C PRO A 313 -17.42 24.88 -35.24
N SER A 314 -16.73 25.21 -34.16
CA SER A 314 -15.43 25.90 -34.23
C SER A 314 -14.28 25.03 -34.78
N LEU A 315 -14.46 23.70 -34.79
CA LEU A 315 -13.48 22.74 -35.30
C LEU A 315 -13.58 22.51 -36.81
N GLN A 316 -14.62 22.97 -37.48
CA GLN A 316 -14.80 22.73 -38.91
C GLN A 316 -13.69 23.35 -39.74
N GLY A 317 -12.97 22.50 -40.50
CA GLY A 317 -11.86 22.93 -41.35
C GLY A 317 -10.54 23.22 -40.60
N ARG A 318 -10.46 22.92 -39.33
CA ARG A 318 -9.21 23.07 -38.54
C ARG A 318 -8.26 21.92 -38.73
N PRO A 319 -6.96 22.11 -38.50
CA PRO A 319 -5.96 21.04 -38.51
C PRO A 319 -6.25 19.94 -37.49
N GLN A 320 -5.83 18.73 -37.80
CA GLN A 320 -5.99 17.55 -36.94
C GLN A 320 -5.48 17.75 -35.50
N ALA A 321 -4.44 18.57 -35.30
CA ALA A 321 -3.90 18.89 -33.99
C ALA A 321 -4.92 19.63 -33.10
N VAL A 322 -5.71 20.55 -33.68
CA VAL A 322 -6.77 21.29 -32.96
C VAL A 322 -7.93 20.34 -32.64
N GLU A 323 -8.32 19.48 -33.61
CA GLU A 323 -9.36 18.47 -33.39
C GLU A 323 -8.99 17.52 -32.28
N LEU A 324 -7.75 17.00 -32.28
CA LEU A 324 -7.23 16.12 -31.22
C LEU A 324 -7.26 16.81 -29.85
N ALA A 325 -6.80 18.06 -29.77
CA ALA A 325 -6.79 18.83 -28.53
C ALA A 325 -8.20 19.07 -27.98
N ALA A 326 -9.16 19.39 -28.85
CA ALA A 326 -10.56 19.57 -28.46
C ALA A 326 -11.20 18.25 -27.98
N VAL A 327 -10.93 17.14 -28.66
CA VAL A 327 -11.42 15.81 -28.24
C VAL A 327 -10.80 15.40 -26.91
N ASN A 328 -9.52 15.69 -26.67
CA ASN A 328 -8.89 15.47 -25.38
C ASN A 328 -9.56 16.31 -24.27
N LEU A 329 -9.93 17.56 -24.55
CA LEU A 329 -10.70 18.38 -23.61
C LEU A 329 -12.09 17.79 -23.34
N MET A 330 -12.83 17.36 -24.38
CA MET A 330 -14.12 16.69 -24.21
C MET A 330 -13.99 15.43 -23.34
N SER A 331 -12.96 14.64 -23.59
CA SER A 331 -12.64 13.43 -22.80
C SER A 331 -12.31 13.76 -21.35
N ALA A 332 -11.52 14.81 -21.09
CA ALA A 332 -11.18 15.25 -19.74
C ALA A 332 -12.38 15.83 -18.99
N ALA A 333 -13.22 16.59 -19.67
CA ALA A 333 -14.45 17.16 -19.11
C ALA A 333 -15.45 16.09 -18.64
N CYS A 334 -15.38 14.87 -19.19
CA CYS A 334 -16.22 13.75 -18.76
C CYS A 334 -15.96 13.28 -17.32
N ILE A 335 -14.96 13.81 -16.61
CA ILE A 335 -14.74 13.55 -15.19
C ILE A 335 -15.84 14.19 -14.33
N ASP A 336 -16.32 15.37 -14.72
CA ASP A 336 -17.45 16.04 -14.09
C ASP A 336 -18.77 15.56 -14.69
N LYS A 337 -19.78 15.33 -13.83
CA LYS A 337 -21.07 14.81 -14.27
C LYS A 337 -21.81 15.77 -15.19
N THR A 338 -21.85 17.06 -14.82
CA THR A 338 -22.62 18.07 -15.57
C THR A 338 -21.96 18.37 -16.91
N CYS A 339 -20.64 18.40 -16.97
CA CYS A 339 -19.86 18.50 -18.20
C CYS A 339 -20.06 17.26 -19.09
N ARG A 340 -20.13 16.06 -18.52
CA ARG A 340 -20.41 14.81 -19.24
C ARG A 340 -21.77 14.86 -19.95
N ASP A 341 -22.80 15.35 -19.25
CA ASP A 341 -24.13 15.52 -19.82
C ASP A 341 -24.11 16.56 -20.97
N ALA A 342 -23.37 17.65 -20.80
CA ALA A 342 -23.21 18.68 -21.83
C ALA A 342 -22.46 18.16 -23.08
N VAL A 343 -21.39 17.40 -22.92
CA VAL A 343 -20.63 16.74 -23.99
C VAL A 343 -21.53 15.74 -24.72
N SER A 344 -22.25 14.91 -23.98
CA SER A 344 -23.19 13.95 -24.59
C SER A 344 -24.23 14.64 -25.47
N LYS A 345 -24.83 15.73 -24.97
CA LYS A 345 -25.90 16.45 -25.69
C LYS A 345 -25.40 17.14 -26.96
N ASN A 346 -24.20 17.72 -26.93
CA ASN A 346 -23.77 18.64 -28.01
C ASN A 346 -22.63 18.05 -28.88
N CYS A 347 -21.88 17.04 -28.41
CA CYS A 347 -20.68 16.58 -29.10
C CYS A 347 -20.72 15.09 -29.48
N GLU A 348 -21.70 14.29 -29.03
CA GLU A 348 -21.69 12.83 -29.20
C GLU A 348 -21.70 12.41 -30.68
N ASP A 349 -22.46 13.05 -31.54
CA ASP A 349 -22.50 12.75 -32.99
C ASP A 349 -21.12 12.99 -33.63
N TYR A 350 -20.48 14.09 -33.27
CA TYR A 350 -19.11 14.40 -33.71
C TYR A 350 -18.09 13.34 -33.22
N LEU A 351 -18.16 12.97 -31.95
CA LEU A 351 -17.27 11.94 -31.35
C LEU A 351 -17.50 10.57 -32.03
N ASN A 352 -18.74 10.18 -32.34
CA ASN A 352 -19.04 8.94 -33.06
C ASN A 352 -18.46 8.97 -34.49
N ALA A 353 -18.61 10.08 -35.22
CA ALA A 353 -18.01 10.23 -36.54
C ALA A 353 -16.48 10.17 -36.51
N MET A 354 -15.86 10.83 -35.52
CA MET A 354 -14.40 10.84 -35.34
C MET A 354 -13.86 9.48 -34.92
N ALA A 355 -14.54 8.74 -34.06
CA ALA A 355 -14.14 7.42 -33.58
C ALA A 355 -14.01 6.37 -34.70
N ALA A 356 -14.74 6.58 -35.83
CA ALA A 356 -14.61 5.72 -37.00
C ALA A 356 -13.27 5.89 -37.75
N SER A 357 -12.53 6.98 -37.49
CA SER A 357 -11.22 7.22 -38.08
C SER A 357 -10.11 6.45 -37.34
N LYS A 358 -9.10 5.96 -38.09
CA LYS A 358 -7.93 5.28 -37.51
C LYS A 358 -6.82 6.29 -37.13
N SER A 359 -7.20 7.45 -36.62
CA SER A 359 -6.28 8.51 -36.20
C SER A 359 -6.15 8.57 -34.67
N ASP A 360 -5.17 9.31 -34.17
CA ASP A 360 -5.04 9.57 -32.73
C ASP A 360 -6.29 10.30 -32.19
N ALA A 361 -6.89 11.20 -32.98
CA ALA A 361 -8.15 11.84 -32.63
C ALA A 361 -9.34 10.84 -32.56
N GLY A 362 -9.35 9.84 -33.45
CA GLY A 362 -10.33 8.74 -33.38
C GLY A 362 -10.18 7.90 -32.12
N THR A 363 -8.97 7.64 -31.69
CA THR A 363 -8.70 6.94 -30.41
C THR A 363 -9.16 7.77 -29.21
N ALA A 364 -8.85 9.07 -29.20
CA ALA A 364 -9.31 9.99 -28.15
C ALA A 364 -10.84 10.12 -28.13
N ALA A 365 -11.50 10.14 -29.29
CA ALA A 365 -12.96 10.17 -29.42
C ALA A 365 -13.58 8.87 -28.87
N SER A 366 -12.99 7.71 -29.19
CA SER A 366 -13.41 6.43 -28.62
C SER A 366 -13.30 6.42 -27.10
N LEU A 367 -12.22 7.01 -26.52
CA LEU A 367 -12.05 7.15 -25.08
C LEU A 367 -13.12 8.08 -24.47
N ALA A 368 -13.42 9.22 -25.10
CA ALA A 368 -14.47 10.11 -24.64
C ALA A 368 -15.84 9.37 -24.64
N LEU A 369 -16.15 8.61 -25.69
CA LEU A 369 -17.35 7.79 -25.78
C LEU A 369 -17.42 6.69 -24.72
N ALA A 370 -16.30 6.07 -24.37
CA ALA A 370 -16.23 5.10 -23.27
C ALA A 370 -16.52 5.75 -21.91
N LYS A 371 -15.97 6.95 -21.65
CA LYS A 371 -16.27 7.74 -20.45
C LYS A 371 -17.74 8.20 -20.38
N LEU A 372 -18.33 8.52 -21.52
CA LEU A 372 -19.76 8.83 -21.61
C LEU A 372 -20.67 7.61 -21.35
N SER A 373 -20.16 6.39 -21.46
CA SER A 373 -20.95 5.15 -21.26
C SER A 373 -21.11 4.75 -19.79
N GLY A 374 -20.48 5.44 -18.85
CA GLY A 374 -20.59 5.19 -17.40
C GLY A 374 -22.00 5.44 -16.86
N ASP A 375 -22.30 4.91 -15.66
CA ASP A 375 -23.60 4.98 -15.00
C ASP A 375 -24.23 6.38 -15.08
N ILE A 376 -25.41 6.45 -15.69
CA ILE A 376 -26.24 7.66 -15.74
C ILE A 376 -27.11 7.66 -14.49
N PRO A 377 -26.87 8.55 -13.51
CA PRO A 377 -27.83 8.73 -12.43
C PRO A 377 -29.11 9.35 -12.97
N ALA A 378 -30.25 8.83 -12.51
CA ALA A 378 -31.54 9.33 -12.91
C ALA A 378 -31.73 10.82 -12.58
N PRO A 379 -32.53 11.55 -13.40
CA PRO A 379 -32.83 12.96 -13.19
C PRO A 379 -33.56 13.19 -11.85
N PRO A 380 -33.39 14.37 -11.23
CA PRO A 380 -34.13 14.72 -10.02
C PRO A 380 -35.67 14.73 -10.28
N PRO A 381 -36.50 14.40 -9.28
CA PRO A 381 -37.94 14.32 -9.45
C PRO A 381 -38.53 15.65 -9.93
N GLY A 382 -39.18 15.62 -11.09
CA GLY A 382 -39.88 16.76 -11.67
C GLY A 382 -39.35 17.30 -12.99
N GLN A 383 -38.18 16.87 -13.47
CA GLN A 383 -37.69 17.27 -14.81
C GLN A 383 -37.92 16.17 -15.83
N LYS A 384 -38.71 16.49 -16.85
CA LYS A 384 -38.92 15.66 -18.04
C LYS A 384 -37.88 16.01 -19.11
N GLU A 385 -36.60 15.68 -18.86
CA GLU A 385 -35.64 15.65 -19.96
C GLU A 385 -35.52 14.24 -20.51
N PRO A 386 -35.27 14.09 -21.84
CA PRO A 386 -35.09 12.77 -22.42
C PRO A 386 -33.92 12.08 -21.77
N VAL A 387 -34.18 11.05 -20.98
CA VAL A 387 -33.18 10.17 -20.41
C VAL A 387 -32.44 9.54 -21.59
N ARG A 388 -31.14 9.84 -21.72
CA ARG A 388 -30.27 9.17 -22.67
C ARG A 388 -30.38 7.66 -22.46
N ALA A 389 -30.68 6.91 -23.52
CA ALA A 389 -30.59 5.46 -23.45
C ALA A 389 -29.15 5.06 -23.13
N PRO A 390 -28.89 4.20 -22.13
CA PRO A 390 -27.56 3.69 -21.89
C PRO A 390 -27.06 3.01 -23.16
N LYS A 391 -25.75 3.17 -23.48
CA LYS A 391 -25.15 2.47 -24.62
C LYS A 391 -25.34 0.97 -24.41
N SER A 392 -25.66 0.29 -25.51
CA SER A 392 -25.83 -1.16 -25.48
C SER A 392 -24.48 -1.85 -25.16
N ASP A 393 -24.52 -3.02 -24.51
CA ASP A 393 -23.33 -3.82 -24.25
C ASP A 393 -22.52 -4.08 -25.53
N LYS A 394 -23.16 -4.18 -26.69
CA LYS A 394 -22.50 -4.33 -28.01
C LYS A 394 -21.66 -3.11 -28.40
N GLU A 395 -22.16 -1.90 -28.21
CA GLU A 395 -21.41 -0.68 -28.52
C GLU A 395 -20.19 -0.55 -27.61
N ILE A 396 -20.30 -0.96 -26.33
CA ILE A 396 -19.16 -0.96 -25.40
C ILE A 396 -18.16 -2.05 -25.78
N GLU A 397 -18.61 -3.22 -26.25
CA GLU A 397 -17.74 -4.29 -26.76
C GLU A 397 -16.99 -3.85 -28.04
N GLU A 398 -17.61 -3.12 -28.93
CA GLU A 398 -16.97 -2.56 -30.12
C GLU A 398 -15.89 -1.53 -29.74
N LEU A 399 -16.14 -0.65 -28.77
CA LEU A 399 -15.14 0.26 -28.21
C LEU A 399 -13.98 -0.51 -27.59
N ALA A 400 -14.25 -1.53 -26.78
CA ALA A 400 -13.21 -2.38 -26.19
C ALA A 400 -12.37 -3.09 -27.25
N SER A 401 -12.99 -3.55 -28.34
CA SER A 401 -12.28 -4.16 -29.48
C SER A 401 -11.34 -3.15 -30.18
N THR A 402 -11.77 -1.91 -30.32
CA THR A 402 -10.94 -0.82 -30.86
C THR A 402 -9.72 -0.59 -29.97
N PHE A 403 -9.89 -0.44 -28.66
CA PHE A 403 -8.80 -0.28 -27.73
C PHE A 403 -7.84 -1.48 -27.72
N LYS A 404 -8.34 -2.71 -27.80
CA LYS A 404 -7.50 -3.91 -27.95
C LYS A 404 -6.58 -3.83 -29.15
N SER A 405 -7.07 -3.39 -30.29
CA SER A 405 -6.28 -3.30 -31.53
C SER A 405 -5.15 -2.26 -31.40
N LEU A 406 -5.37 -1.22 -30.62
CA LEU A 406 -4.46 -0.09 -30.42
C LEU A 406 -3.39 -0.35 -29.34
N LEU A 407 -3.52 -1.41 -28.53
CA LEU A 407 -2.47 -1.80 -27.57
C LEU A 407 -1.12 -2.09 -28.24
N SER A 408 -1.13 -2.50 -29.50
CA SER A 408 0.05 -2.79 -30.30
C SER A 408 0.61 -1.56 -31.05
N SER A 409 0.03 -0.38 -30.87
CA SER A 409 0.47 0.87 -31.49
C SER A 409 1.91 1.22 -31.09
N SER A 410 2.64 1.87 -31.96
CA SER A 410 3.97 2.42 -31.67
C SER A 410 3.91 3.73 -30.86
N SER A 411 2.78 4.43 -30.89
CA SER A 411 2.57 5.68 -30.16
C SER A 411 2.25 5.42 -28.69
N ASP A 412 3.01 6.03 -27.79
CA ASP A 412 2.76 5.90 -26.35
C ASP A 412 1.47 6.61 -25.93
N ALA A 413 1.09 7.72 -26.61
CA ALA A 413 -0.17 8.40 -26.38
C ALA A 413 -1.37 7.51 -26.73
N SER A 414 -1.32 6.83 -27.89
CA SER A 414 -2.40 5.88 -28.28
C SER A 414 -2.46 4.68 -27.37
N LYS A 415 -1.32 4.17 -26.86
CA LYS A 415 -1.30 3.11 -25.84
C LYS A 415 -1.95 3.56 -24.54
N GLN A 416 -1.61 4.79 -24.10
CA GLN A 416 -2.19 5.34 -22.87
C GLN A 416 -3.72 5.45 -22.98
N GLN A 417 -4.22 6.03 -24.07
CA GLN A 417 -5.65 6.15 -24.33
C GLN A 417 -6.33 4.78 -24.45
N SER A 418 -5.66 3.81 -25.09
CA SER A 418 -6.18 2.45 -25.21
C SER A 418 -6.33 1.77 -23.86
N VAL A 419 -5.31 1.86 -23.02
CA VAL A 419 -5.32 1.26 -21.67
C VAL A 419 -6.35 1.94 -20.79
N GLU A 420 -6.47 3.27 -20.87
CA GLU A 420 -7.52 4.03 -20.17
C GLU A 420 -8.91 3.63 -20.66
N GLY A 421 -9.12 3.50 -21.98
CA GLY A 421 -10.37 3.04 -22.56
C GLY A 421 -10.76 1.62 -22.13
N LEU A 422 -9.78 0.71 -22.05
CA LEU A 422 -10.00 -0.64 -21.51
C LEU A 422 -10.36 -0.61 -20.02
N ALA A 423 -9.77 0.27 -19.23
CA ALA A 423 -10.13 0.43 -17.82
C ALA A 423 -11.61 0.84 -17.65
N TYR A 424 -12.11 1.75 -18.48
CA TYR A 424 -13.54 2.14 -18.48
C TYR A 424 -14.45 1.05 -19.04
N THR A 425 -14.13 0.48 -20.18
CA THR A 425 -15.00 -0.53 -20.83
C THR A 425 -15.03 -1.85 -20.06
N SER A 426 -13.94 -2.19 -19.31
CA SER A 426 -13.88 -3.37 -18.45
C SER A 426 -14.77 -3.30 -17.19
N LEU A 427 -15.48 -2.21 -16.95
CA LEU A 427 -16.57 -2.17 -15.97
C LEU A 427 -17.77 -2.99 -16.41
N THR A 428 -17.98 -3.13 -17.73
CA THR A 428 -19.09 -3.90 -18.31
C THR A 428 -18.81 -5.40 -18.23
N PRO A 429 -19.73 -6.21 -17.65
CA PRO A 429 -19.51 -7.63 -17.42
C PRO A 429 -19.18 -8.47 -18.67
N SER A 430 -19.79 -8.17 -19.82
CA SER A 430 -19.52 -8.87 -21.08
C SER A 430 -18.11 -8.58 -21.62
N VAL A 431 -17.63 -7.34 -21.45
CA VAL A 431 -16.26 -6.96 -21.80
C VAL A 431 -15.23 -7.67 -20.91
N LYS A 432 -15.50 -7.83 -19.60
CA LYS A 432 -14.63 -8.59 -18.69
C LYS A 432 -14.42 -10.02 -19.21
N GLU A 433 -15.48 -10.68 -19.65
CA GLU A 433 -15.39 -12.06 -20.18
C GLU A 433 -14.58 -12.12 -21.48
N THR A 434 -14.85 -11.20 -22.41
CA THR A 434 -14.13 -11.16 -23.70
C THR A 434 -12.64 -10.85 -23.53
N LEU A 435 -12.28 -9.95 -22.62
CA LEU A 435 -10.89 -9.62 -22.32
C LEU A 435 -10.18 -10.80 -21.64
N ALA A 436 -10.82 -11.43 -20.65
CA ALA A 436 -10.23 -12.54 -19.92
C ALA A 436 -10.11 -13.84 -20.76
N ALA A 437 -10.95 -14.01 -21.77
CA ALA A 437 -10.87 -15.12 -22.71
C ALA A 437 -9.73 -14.96 -23.74
N ASP A 438 -9.29 -13.73 -24.00
CA ASP A 438 -8.25 -13.44 -24.98
C ASP A 438 -6.85 -13.41 -24.33
N SER A 439 -6.19 -14.57 -24.35
CA SER A 439 -4.85 -14.74 -23.78
C SER A 439 -3.81 -13.81 -24.42
N SER A 440 -3.98 -13.39 -25.68
CA SER A 440 -3.04 -12.48 -26.36
C SER A 440 -3.16 -11.08 -25.81
N THR A 441 -4.38 -10.60 -25.58
CA THR A 441 -4.65 -9.29 -24.96
C THR A 441 -4.14 -9.25 -23.54
N ILE A 442 -4.40 -10.29 -22.72
CA ILE A 442 -3.86 -10.36 -21.35
C ILE A 442 -2.33 -10.26 -21.36
N LYS A 443 -1.65 -11.05 -22.19
CA LYS A 443 -0.17 -11.00 -22.29
C LYS A 443 0.33 -9.63 -22.73
N SER A 444 -0.34 -8.96 -23.65
CA SER A 444 -0.01 -7.59 -24.07
C SER A 444 -0.14 -6.60 -22.91
N LEU A 445 -1.24 -6.64 -22.15
CA LEU A 445 -1.42 -5.84 -20.95
C LEU A 445 -0.34 -6.11 -19.90
N LEU A 446 -0.05 -7.39 -19.61
CA LEU A 446 0.97 -7.76 -18.62
C LEU A 446 2.39 -7.34 -19.06
N SER A 447 2.67 -7.26 -20.36
CA SER A 447 3.95 -6.78 -20.89
C SER A 447 4.18 -5.28 -20.62
N LEU A 448 3.11 -4.50 -20.50
CA LEU A 448 3.14 -3.08 -20.13
C LEU A 448 3.42 -2.86 -18.64
N LEU A 449 3.27 -3.88 -17.80
CA LEU A 449 3.67 -3.83 -16.39
C LEU A 449 5.20 -3.94 -16.26
N ASN A 450 5.88 -2.84 -16.59
CA ASN A 450 7.34 -2.76 -16.57
C ASN A 450 7.77 -1.43 -15.90
N PRO A 451 8.86 -1.41 -15.11
CA PRO A 451 9.39 -0.20 -14.46
C PRO A 451 9.76 0.96 -15.42
N SER A 452 9.95 0.68 -16.71
CA SER A 452 10.23 1.70 -17.74
C SER A 452 8.98 2.30 -18.39
N THR A 453 7.79 1.73 -18.11
CA THR A 453 6.52 2.20 -18.67
C THR A 453 6.02 3.40 -17.85
N SER A 454 5.32 4.34 -18.49
CA SER A 454 4.75 5.51 -17.80
C SER A 454 3.77 5.10 -16.71
N THR A 455 3.73 5.87 -15.62
CA THR A 455 2.87 5.60 -14.46
C THR A 455 1.39 5.55 -14.83
N SER A 456 0.95 6.36 -15.79
CA SER A 456 -0.44 6.40 -16.29
C SER A 456 -0.84 5.09 -16.95
N ILE A 457 0.03 4.54 -17.81
CA ILE A 457 -0.21 3.25 -18.49
C ILE A 457 -0.25 2.13 -17.45
N VAL A 458 0.72 2.09 -16.53
CA VAL A 458 0.77 1.08 -15.46
C VAL A 458 -0.53 1.13 -14.63
N PHE A 459 -0.96 2.32 -14.25
CA PHE A 459 -2.19 2.50 -13.47
C PHE A 459 -3.43 2.00 -14.24
N GLY A 460 -3.59 2.34 -15.50
CA GLY A 460 -4.72 1.89 -16.32
C GLY A 460 -4.72 0.37 -16.54
N VAL A 461 -3.55 -0.26 -16.73
CA VAL A 461 -3.43 -1.72 -16.80
C VAL A 461 -3.83 -2.37 -15.47
N LEU A 462 -3.35 -1.86 -14.34
CA LEU A 462 -3.71 -2.37 -13.02
C LEU A 462 -5.21 -2.22 -12.76
N THR A 463 -5.81 -1.08 -13.12
CA THR A 463 -7.27 -0.86 -13.03
C THR A 463 -8.04 -1.86 -13.87
N THR A 464 -7.61 -2.11 -15.09
CA THR A 464 -8.24 -3.13 -15.97
C THR A 464 -8.16 -4.51 -15.32
N ILE A 465 -7.01 -4.92 -14.81
CA ILE A 465 -6.83 -6.22 -14.15
C ILE A 465 -7.68 -6.31 -12.86
N ASP A 466 -7.72 -5.23 -12.07
CA ASP A 466 -8.56 -5.17 -10.87
C ASP A 466 -10.03 -5.36 -11.22
N ASN A 467 -10.54 -4.67 -12.24
CA ASN A 467 -11.90 -4.84 -12.74
C ASN A 467 -12.21 -6.29 -13.17
N LEU A 468 -11.24 -6.98 -13.81
CA LEU A 468 -11.40 -8.39 -14.23
C LEU A 468 -11.43 -9.35 -13.03
N THR A 469 -10.72 -9.04 -11.95
CA THR A 469 -10.57 -9.90 -10.77
C THR A 469 -11.53 -9.56 -9.64
N HIS A 470 -12.22 -8.42 -9.73
CA HIS A 470 -13.06 -7.91 -8.66
C HIS A 470 -14.28 -8.80 -8.40
N TYR A 471 -14.47 -9.16 -7.12
CA TYR A 471 -15.66 -9.85 -6.62
C TYR A 471 -16.66 -8.84 -6.07
N THR A 472 -17.84 -8.78 -6.64
CA THR A 472 -18.91 -7.89 -6.17
C THR A 472 -19.42 -8.37 -4.83
N LYS A 473 -19.33 -7.53 -3.80
CA LYS A 473 -19.90 -7.83 -2.48
C LYS A 473 -21.43 -7.68 -2.55
N PRO A 474 -22.21 -8.59 -1.92
CA PRO A 474 -23.64 -8.37 -1.77
C PRO A 474 -23.89 -7.10 -0.95
N LEU A 475 -24.92 -6.37 -1.30
CA LEU A 475 -25.31 -5.17 -0.55
C LEU A 475 -25.79 -5.54 0.85
N THR A 476 -25.47 -4.74 1.85
CA THR A 476 -26.06 -4.86 3.19
C THR A 476 -27.57 -4.56 3.13
N GLU A 477 -28.33 -5.00 4.14
CA GLU A 477 -29.79 -4.74 4.18
C GLU A 477 -30.12 -3.25 4.10
N GLU A 478 -29.31 -2.39 4.73
CA GLU A 478 -29.48 -0.94 4.67
C GLU A 478 -29.18 -0.38 3.28
N GLN A 479 -28.08 -0.84 2.65
CA GLN A 479 -27.72 -0.47 1.29
C GLN A 479 -28.78 -0.95 0.31
N LEU A 480 -29.33 -2.15 0.50
CA LEU A 480 -30.41 -2.70 -0.32
C LEU A 480 -31.68 -1.86 -0.19
N LYS A 481 -32.10 -1.51 1.04
CA LYS A 481 -33.25 -0.61 1.29
C LYS A 481 -33.01 0.76 0.65
N MET A 482 -31.80 1.32 0.75
CA MET A 482 -31.47 2.60 0.14
C MET A 482 -31.51 2.52 -1.40
N ALA A 483 -31.01 1.45 -1.98
CA ALA A 483 -31.06 1.20 -3.43
C ALA A 483 -32.52 1.02 -3.92
N GLN A 484 -33.36 0.32 -3.14
CA GLN A 484 -34.80 0.17 -3.44
C GLN A 484 -35.52 1.51 -3.35
N LEU A 485 -35.25 2.34 -2.34
CA LEU A 485 -35.81 3.69 -2.22
C LEU A 485 -35.37 4.60 -3.36
N LYS A 486 -34.12 4.56 -3.77
CA LYS A 486 -33.61 5.28 -4.94
C LYS A 486 -34.31 4.84 -6.23
N ASN A 487 -34.49 3.52 -6.43
CA ASN A 487 -35.22 2.99 -7.59
C ASN A 487 -36.70 3.39 -7.59
N TYR A 488 -37.34 3.41 -6.43
CA TYR A 488 -38.72 3.84 -6.30
C TYR A 488 -38.89 5.34 -6.56
N ALA A 489 -37.91 6.15 -6.12
CA ALA A 489 -37.88 7.59 -6.40
C ALA A 489 -37.60 7.92 -7.87
N ASN A 490 -36.90 7.03 -8.58
CA ASN A 490 -36.54 7.15 -9.99
C ASN A 490 -37.67 6.51 -10.84
N ALA A 491 -38.50 7.33 -11.47
CA ALA A 491 -39.68 6.91 -12.25
C ALA A 491 -39.37 6.05 -13.51
N THR A 492 -38.16 5.64 -13.75
CA THR A 492 -37.73 4.72 -14.82
C THR A 492 -37.49 3.32 -14.23
N PRO A 493 -38.24 2.30 -14.68
CA PRO A 493 -37.93 0.93 -14.28
C PRO A 493 -36.56 0.56 -14.82
N SER A 494 -35.57 0.46 -13.92
CA SER A 494 -34.31 -0.21 -14.28
C SER A 494 -34.65 -1.67 -14.58
N SER A 495 -34.13 -2.22 -15.66
CA SER A 495 -34.32 -3.61 -16.06
C SER A 495 -33.67 -4.61 -15.06
N ARG A 496 -33.05 -4.14 -13.98
CA ARG A 496 -32.37 -4.95 -12.96
C ARG A 496 -32.97 -4.69 -11.58
N THR A 497 -33.15 -5.75 -10.83
CA THR A 497 -33.54 -5.70 -9.42
C THR A 497 -32.41 -5.07 -8.61
N PRO A 498 -32.67 -4.08 -7.72
CA PRO A 498 -31.64 -3.51 -6.88
C PRO A 498 -30.96 -4.60 -6.03
N GLY A 499 -29.63 -4.64 -6.10
CA GLY A 499 -28.83 -5.62 -5.35
C GLY A 499 -28.58 -6.95 -6.09
N GLU A 500 -29.16 -7.15 -7.27
CA GLU A 500 -28.87 -8.34 -8.08
C GLU A 500 -27.50 -8.22 -8.75
N ILE A 501 -26.58 -9.16 -8.42
CA ILE A 501 -25.26 -9.23 -9.05
C ILE A 501 -25.41 -9.76 -10.47
N PRO A 502 -24.91 -9.05 -11.51
CA PRO A 502 -24.93 -9.51 -12.88
C PRO A 502 -24.40 -10.95 -13.00
N LYS A 503 -25.03 -11.79 -13.82
CA LYS A 503 -24.64 -13.19 -13.98
C LYS A 503 -23.15 -13.36 -14.24
N LEU A 504 -22.56 -12.52 -15.09
CA LEU A 504 -21.14 -12.58 -15.45
C LEU A 504 -20.20 -12.01 -14.36
N ASP A 505 -20.72 -11.35 -13.31
CA ASP A 505 -19.97 -10.89 -12.16
C ASP A 505 -20.14 -11.77 -10.90
N GLN A 506 -20.86 -12.90 -11.05
CA GLN A 506 -20.95 -13.91 -10.00
C GLN A 506 -19.63 -14.69 -9.85
N ASP A 507 -19.36 -15.19 -8.66
CA ASP A 507 -18.12 -15.87 -8.28
C ASP A 507 -17.57 -16.89 -9.29
N PRO A 508 -18.38 -17.78 -9.91
CA PRO A 508 -17.86 -18.77 -10.85
C PRO A 508 -17.20 -18.14 -12.09
N TYR A 509 -17.75 -17.03 -12.58
CA TYR A 509 -17.18 -16.31 -13.73
C TYR A 509 -15.92 -15.55 -13.33
N VAL A 510 -15.93 -14.88 -12.16
CA VAL A 510 -14.75 -14.20 -11.63
C VAL A 510 -13.60 -15.19 -11.39
N ASN A 511 -13.90 -16.36 -10.80
CA ASN A 511 -12.91 -17.43 -10.58
C ASN A 511 -12.22 -17.86 -11.89
N LYS A 512 -13.01 -18.02 -12.98
CA LYS A 512 -12.48 -18.36 -14.31
C LYS A 512 -11.56 -17.25 -14.86
N ARG A 513 -11.95 -15.99 -14.72
CA ARG A 513 -11.11 -14.84 -15.12
C ARG A 513 -9.81 -14.79 -14.32
N CYS A 514 -9.88 -14.98 -13.00
CA CYS A 514 -8.70 -15.08 -12.13
C CYS A 514 -7.76 -16.21 -12.57
N GLN A 515 -8.30 -17.39 -12.90
CA GLN A 515 -7.52 -18.52 -13.40
C GLN A 515 -6.80 -18.18 -14.72
N SER A 516 -7.48 -17.51 -15.67
CA SER A 516 -6.88 -17.07 -16.94
C SER A 516 -5.72 -16.10 -16.72
N LEU A 517 -5.89 -15.14 -15.81
CA LEU A 517 -4.84 -14.17 -15.45
C LEU A 517 -3.64 -14.81 -14.76
N LEU A 518 -3.86 -15.77 -13.87
CA LEU A 518 -2.79 -16.52 -13.22
C LEU A 518 -2.00 -17.37 -14.23
N ALA A 519 -2.69 -18.04 -15.15
CA ALA A 519 -2.07 -18.81 -16.23
C ALA A 519 -1.26 -17.92 -17.19
N ALA A 520 -1.67 -16.66 -17.37
CA ALA A 520 -0.93 -15.67 -18.18
C ALA A 520 0.27 -15.05 -17.44
N GLY A 521 0.45 -15.30 -16.13
CA GLY A 521 1.60 -14.83 -15.36
C GLY A 521 1.41 -13.45 -14.74
N VAL A 522 0.22 -13.12 -14.25
CA VAL A 522 -0.05 -11.82 -13.60
C VAL A 522 0.82 -11.58 -12.37
N VAL A 523 1.03 -12.58 -11.49
CA VAL A 523 1.83 -12.41 -10.28
C VAL A 523 3.29 -12.07 -10.58
N PRO A 524 4.01 -12.80 -11.46
CA PRO A 524 5.35 -12.39 -11.88
C PRO A 524 5.41 -11.00 -12.51
N ALA A 525 4.36 -10.56 -13.22
CA ALA A 525 4.30 -9.21 -13.77
C ALA A 525 4.20 -8.15 -12.66
N LEU A 526 3.36 -8.37 -11.65
CA LEU A 526 3.23 -7.49 -10.48
C LEU A 526 4.53 -7.42 -9.65
N VAL A 527 5.22 -8.56 -9.48
CA VAL A 527 6.52 -8.61 -8.76
C VAL A 527 7.59 -7.74 -9.43
N ARG A 528 7.57 -7.62 -10.76
CA ARG A 528 8.51 -6.76 -11.48
C ARG A 528 8.32 -5.26 -11.22
N LEU A 529 7.10 -4.84 -10.86
CA LEU A 529 6.76 -3.43 -10.65
C LEU A 529 7.27 -2.80 -9.35
N THR A 530 7.70 -3.58 -8.37
CA THR A 530 7.88 -3.18 -6.96
C THR A 530 8.82 -2.00 -6.69
N LYS A 531 9.51 -1.43 -7.66
CA LYS A 531 10.58 -0.44 -7.37
C LYS A 531 10.19 1.04 -7.45
N LYS A 532 9.04 1.42 -8.03
CA LYS A 532 8.61 2.85 -8.14
C LYS A 532 7.10 2.96 -8.45
N THR A 533 6.23 2.43 -7.61
CA THR A 533 4.79 2.53 -7.82
C THR A 533 4.17 3.63 -6.96
N SER A 534 3.15 4.32 -7.51
CA SER A 534 2.35 5.27 -6.74
C SER A 534 1.54 4.55 -5.64
N PRO A 535 1.10 5.25 -4.58
CA PRO A 535 0.24 4.65 -3.55
C PRO A 535 -1.01 3.99 -4.14
N GLN A 536 -1.63 4.60 -5.15
CA GLN A 536 -2.83 4.07 -5.82
C GLN A 536 -2.51 2.77 -6.59
N ALA A 537 -1.39 2.72 -7.32
CA ALA A 537 -0.95 1.50 -8.02
C ALA A 537 -0.61 0.38 -7.03
N THR A 538 -0.06 0.73 -5.87
CA THR A 538 0.22 -0.19 -4.77
C THR A 538 -1.08 -0.76 -4.17
N ALA A 539 -2.10 0.07 -3.98
CA ALA A 539 -3.43 -0.35 -3.54
C ALA A 539 -4.06 -1.34 -4.51
N LEU A 540 -4.06 -1.02 -5.82
CA LEU A 540 -4.57 -1.93 -6.87
C LEU A 540 -3.80 -3.25 -6.90
N THR A 541 -2.48 -3.22 -6.78
CA THR A 541 -1.65 -4.43 -6.72
C THR A 541 -2.06 -5.34 -5.55
N SER A 542 -2.26 -4.77 -4.37
CA SER A 542 -2.71 -5.51 -3.19
C SER A 542 -4.15 -6.04 -3.35
N SER A 543 -5.06 -5.26 -3.95
CA SER A 543 -6.44 -5.65 -4.27
C SER A 543 -6.49 -6.83 -5.25
N ILE A 544 -5.70 -6.78 -6.31
CA ILE A 544 -5.58 -7.86 -7.30
C ILE A 544 -5.10 -9.15 -6.62
N ILE A 545 -4.04 -9.09 -5.81
CA ILE A 545 -3.53 -10.25 -5.08
C ILE A 545 -4.59 -10.81 -4.11
N LEU A 546 -5.31 -9.92 -3.39
CA LEU A 546 -6.40 -10.31 -2.50
C LEU A 546 -7.50 -11.06 -3.27
N SER A 547 -7.90 -10.54 -4.41
CA SER A 547 -8.93 -11.15 -5.26
C SER A 547 -8.49 -12.50 -5.81
N LEU A 548 -7.29 -12.59 -6.38
CA LEU A 548 -6.72 -13.84 -6.92
C LEU A 548 -6.59 -14.95 -5.86
N SER A 549 -6.32 -14.56 -4.59
CA SER A 549 -6.14 -15.50 -3.47
C SER A 549 -7.45 -16.01 -2.87
N LYS A 550 -8.62 -15.54 -3.34
CA LYS A 550 -9.93 -15.99 -2.84
C LYS A 550 -10.10 -17.50 -3.01
N VAL A 551 -9.71 -18.03 -4.15
CA VAL A 551 -9.73 -19.48 -4.42
C VAL A 551 -8.50 -20.13 -3.81
N SER A 552 -8.69 -21.06 -2.88
CA SER A 552 -7.60 -21.72 -2.14
C SER A 552 -6.58 -22.43 -3.04
N ALA A 553 -7.03 -23.05 -4.13
CA ALA A 553 -6.18 -23.73 -5.11
C ALA A 553 -5.15 -22.78 -5.79
N HIS A 554 -5.41 -21.49 -5.83
CA HIS A 554 -4.50 -20.51 -6.43
C HIS A 554 -3.33 -20.12 -5.51
N ARG A 555 -3.51 -20.21 -4.19
CA ARG A 555 -2.61 -19.63 -3.17
C ARG A 555 -1.19 -20.22 -3.23
N GLY A 556 -1.07 -21.53 -3.42
CA GLY A 556 0.23 -22.20 -3.53
C GLY A 556 1.05 -21.71 -4.73
N ILE A 557 0.42 -21.60 -5.90
CA ILE A 557 1.04 -21.10 -7.13
C ILE A 557 1.46 -19.62 -6.95
N MET A 558 0.60 -18.80 -6.37
CA MET A 558 0.88 -17.38 -6.11
C MET A 558 2.07 -17.20 -5.17
N ALA A 559 2.17 -18.01 -4.12
CA ALA A 559 3.30 -17.98 -3.19
C ALA A 559 4.61 -18.35 -3.89
N GLN A 560 4.62 -19.40 -4.72
CA GLN A 560 5.78 -19.81 -5.53
C GLN A 560 6.20 -18.72 -6.52
N GLN A 561 5.25 -17.95 -7.06
CA GLN A 561 5.49 -16.81 -7.96
C GLN A 561 5.93 -15.55 -7.25
N GLY A 562 6.06 -15.55 -5.92
CA GLY A 562 6.62 -14.46 -5.12
C GLY A 562 5.60 -13.48 -4.54
N ALA A 563 4.30 -13.81 -4.51
CA ALA A 563 3.25 -12.94 -3.97
C ALA A 563 3.47 -12.59 -2.49
N VAL A 564 3.94 -13.53 -1.66
CA VAL A 564 4.23 -13.29 -0.23
C VAL A 564 5.34 -12.24 -0.08
N LYS A 565 6.43 -12.39 -0.81
CA LYS A 565 7.53 -11.41 -0.82
C LYS A 565 7.07 -10.04 -1.28
N LEU A 566 6.26 -9.97 -2.34
CA LEU A 566 5.70 -8.74 -2.87
C LEU A 566 4.88 -8.00 -1.82
N LEU A 567 3.94 -8.67 -1.15
CA LEU A 567 3.09 -8.07 -0.13
C LEU A 567 3.90 -7.57 1.08
N LEU A 568 4.91 -8.31 1.52
CA LEU A 568 5.81 -7.89 2.60
C LEU A 568 6.63 -6.65 2.20
N GLN A 569 7.10 -6.58 0.97
CA GLN A 569 7.80 -5.40 0.45
C GLN A 569 6.88 -4.18 0.38
N ILE A 570 5.65 -4.36 -0.11
CA ILE A 570 4.64 -3.30 -0.12
C ILE A 570 4.40 -2.82 1.31
N TYR A 571 4.07 -3.72 2.23
CA TYR A 571 3.77 -3.37 3.61
C TYR A 571 4.92 -2.61 4.30
N SER A 572 6.16 -3.02 4.07
CA SER A 572 7.34 -2.36 4.64
C SER A 572 7.65 -0.99 4.02
N SER A 573 7.17 -0.72 2.82
CA SER A 573 7.35 0.57 2.13
C SER A 573 6.30 1.61 2.51
N LEU A 574 5.20 1.20 3.13
CA LEU A 574 4.16 2.12 3.58
C LEU A 574 4.62 2.88 4.84
N PRO A 575 4.19 4.14 5.03
CA PRO A 575 4.46 4.90 6.24
C PRO A 575 3.99 4.14 7.49
N ALA A 576 4.69 4.28 8.61
CA ALA A 576 4.27 3.65 9.85
C ALA A 576 2.88 4.15 10.27
N ILE A 577 2.00 3.24 10.69
CA ILE A 577 0.67 3.60 11.23
C ILE A 577 0.89 4.44 12.48
N SER A 578 0.56 5.74 12.41
CA SER A 578 0.67 6.66 13.54
C SER A 578 -0.35 6.26 14.60
N THR A 579 0.12 5.67 15.70
CA THR A 579 -0.67 5.45 16.92
C THR A 579 -0.70 6.73 17.76
N SER A 580 -1.01 7.88 17.17
CA SER A 580 -1.21 9.09 17.95
C SER A 580 -2.62 9.05 18.57
N SER A 581 -2.68 8.58 19.81
CA SER A 581 -3.78 8.87 20.72
C SER A 581 -3.72 10.35 21.12
N SER A 582 -4.15 11.25 20.26
CA SER A 582 -4.58 12.58 20.67
C SER A 582 -6.08 12.50 20.94
N GLU A 583 -6.40 12.52 22.23
CA GLU A 583 -7.75 12.66 22.76
C GLU A 583 -8.29 14.08 22.45
N ASP A 584 -8.67 14.34 21.21
CA ASP A 584 -9.49 15.49 20.85
C ASP A 584 -10.75 15.00 20.14
N PRO A 585 -11.92 15.03 20.83
CA PRO A 585 -13.18 14.45 20.34
C PRO A 585 -13.93 15.32 19.30
N GLU A 586 -13.39 16.43 18.83
CA GLU A 586 -14.11 17.38 17.96
C GLU A 586 -13.67 17.43 16.49
N SER A 587 -12.76 16.58 16.02
CA SER A 587 -12.47 16.48 14.59
C SER A 587 -13.13 15.24 13.97
N THR A 588 -14.44 15.26 13.88
CA THR A 588 -15.23 14.31 13.07
C THR A 588 -15.15 14.68 11.60
N SER A 589 -14.06 14.34 10.95
CA SER A 589 -14.04 14.10 9.51
C SER A 589 -13.84 12.60 9.29
N SER A 590 -14.92 11.92 8.92
CA SER A 590 -15.03 10.48 8.66
C SER A 590 -14.40 10.07 7.32
N GLU A 591 -13.22 10.57 7.00
CA GLU A 591 -12.41 10.07 5.90
C GLU A 591 -11.25 9.26 6.50
N SER A 592 -11.44 7.93 6.56
CA SER A 592 -10.35 6.99 6.80
C SER A 592 -9.20 7.33 5.85
N GLN A 593 -8.02 7.66 6.40
CA GLN A 593 -6.87 8.02 5.58
C GLN A 593 -6.60 6.89 4.56
N PRO A 594 -6.41 7.18 3.27
CA PRO A 594 -6.26 6.16 2.21
C PRO A 594 -5.10 5.19 2.49
N GLU A 595 -4.09 5.61 3.23
CA GLU A 595 -2.94 4.79 3.64
C GLU A 595 -3.32 3.66 4.63
N SER A 596 -4.23 3.92 5.57
CA SER A 596 -4.76 2.90 6.48
C SER A 596 -5.48 1.78 5.72
N THR A 597 -6.18 2.15 4.66
CA THR A 597 -6.88 1.18 3.80
C THR A 597 -5.89 0.28 3.04
N ILE A 598 -4.77 0.82 2.53
CA ILE A 598 -3.74 0.03 1.82
C ILE A 598 -3.09 -0.98 2.77
N HIS A 599 -2.75 -0.58 4.00
CA HIS A 599 -2.22 -1.50 5.03
C HIS A 599 -3.17 -2.67 5.27
N THR A 600 -4.46 -2.38 5.44
CA THR A 600 -5.50 -3.38 5.70
C THR A 600 -5.65 -4.36 4.54
N ILE A 601 -5.75 -3.88 3.30
CA ILE A 601 -5.87 -4.73 2.10
C ILE A 601 -4.62 -5.60 1.93
N THR A 602 -3.43 -5.03 2.11
CA THR A 602 -2.15 -5.73 1.96
C THR A 602 -2.00 -6.82 3.01
N ALA A 603 -2.30 -6.51 4.28
CA ALA A 603 -2.26 -7.47 5.37
C ALA A 603 -3.31 -8.57 5.21
N HIS A 604 -4.52 -8.25 4.73
CA HIS A 604 -5.56 -9.22 4.43
C HIS A 604 -5.15 -10.17 3.28
N ALA A 605 -4.58 -9.65 2.20
CA ALA A 605 -4.06 -10.48 1.11
C ALA A 605 -2.96 -11.44 1.60
N LEU A 606 -2.06 -10.95 2.45
CA LEU A 606 -1.02 -11.76 3.08
C LEU A 606 -1.62 -12.84 3.98
N SER A 607 -2.58 -12.50 4.83
CA SER A 607 -3.31 -13.46 5.68
C SER A 607 -3.87 -14.61 4.86
N ARG A 608 -4.59 -14.28 3.80
CA ARG A 608 -5.26 -15.25 2.94
C ARG A 608 -4.30 -16.23 2.25
N LEU A 609 -3.13 -15.74 1.83
CA LEU A 609 -2.09 -16.62 1.28
C LEU A 609 -1.52 -17.55 2.36
N LEU A 610 -1.24 -17.02 3.55
CA LEU A 610 -0.57 -17.76 4.63
C LEU A 610 -1.45 -18.81 5.32
N ILE A 611 -2.77 -18.78 5.15
CA ILE A 611 -3.66 -19.83 5.66
C ILE A 611 -3.32 -21.19 5.06
N SER A 612 -3.02 -21.24 3.76
CA SER A 612 -2.96 -22.51 2.98
C SER A 612 -1.55 -22.87 2.50
N VAL A 613 -0.58 -21.98 2.68
CA VAL A 613 0.79 -22.17 2.20
C VAL A 613 1.67 -22.69 3.33
N ASN A 614 2.47 -23.72 3.06
CA ASN A 614 3.46 -24.18 4.03
C ASN A 614 4.50 -23.06 4.28
N PRO A 615 4.62 -22.56 5.51
CA PRO A 615 5.53 -21.45 5.84
C PRO A 615 6.99 -21.73 5.46
N SER A 616 7.47 -22.98 5.58
CA SER A 616 8.85 -23.34 5.22
C SER A 616 9.15 -23.18 3.72
N LEU A 617 8.12 -23.16 2.85
CA LEU A 617 8.26 -22.92 1.41
C LEU A 617 8.04 -21.45 1.02
N ALA A 618 7.31 -20.70 1.85
CA ALA A 618 6.98 -19.31 1.58
C ALA A 618 8.07 -18.33 2.02
N PHE A 619 8.89 -18.71 3.00
CA PHE A 619 9.91 -17.87 3.61
C PHE A 619 11.33 -18.39 3.35
N SER A 620 12.31 -17.50 3.42
CA SER A 620 13.73 -17.79 3.17
C SER A 620 14.62 -16.88 4.04
N ALA A 621 15.93 -17.06 3.99
CA ALA A 621 16.85 -16.17 4.69
C ALA A 621 16.71 -14.68 4.28
N SER A 622 16.36 -14.44 3.01
CA SER A 622 16.11 -13.06 2.51
C SER A 622 14.71 -12.51 2.82
N VAL A 623 13.78 -13.37 3.21
CA VAL A 623 12.41 -13.03 3.62
C VAL A 623 12.08 -13.83 4.86
N PRO A 624 12.50 -13.39 6.05
CA PRO A 624 12.32 -14.14 7.28
C PRO A 624 10.84 -14.21 7.68
N ILE A 625 10.43 -15.33 8.25
CA ILE A 625 9.04 -15.58 8.67
C ILE A 625 8.54 -14.51 9.66
N ASN A 626 9.42 -13.99 10.51
CA ASN A 626 9.09 -12.92 11.47
C ASN A 626 8.59 -11.63 10.81
N SER A 627 8.94 -11.40 9.53
CA SER A 627 8.47 -10.21 8.79
C SER A 627 6.97 -10.23 8.51
N SER A 628 6.32 -11.41 8.59
CA SER A 628 4.87 -11.54 8.40
C SER A 628 4.05 -11.22 9.65
N LEU A 629 4.65 -11.23 10.84
CA LEU A 629 3.91 -11.01 12.09
C LEU A 629 3.36 -9.58 12.24
N PRO A 630 4.14 -8.49 11.98
CA PRO A 630 3.62 -7.14 12.12
C PRO A 630 2.38 -6.86 11.27
N PRO A 631 2.31 -7.20 9.96
CA PRO A 631 1.08 -7.03 9.18
C PRO A 631 -0.13 -7.72 9.78
N LEU A 632 0.02 -9.00 10.20
CA LEU A 632 -1.07 -9.80 10.73
C LEU A 632 -1.57 -9.29 12.08
N LEU A 633 -0.64 -9.00 13.00
CA LEU A 633 -0.97 -8.50 14.34
C LEU A 633 -1.61 -7.10 14.27
N ASN A 634 -1.11 -6.22 13.41
CA ASN A 634 -1.69 -4.89 13.20
C ASN A 634 -3.10 -4.98 12.59
N LEU A 635 -3.35 -5.93 11.68
CA LEU A 635 -4.67 -6.16 11.10
C LEU A 635 -5.68 -6.60 12.18
N ILE A 636 -5.30 -7.57 13.01
CA ILE A 636 -6.13 -8.03 14.14
C ILE A 636 -6.46 -6.86 15.06
N LYS A 637 -5.45 -6.09 15.47
CA LYS A 637 -5.60 -4.95 16.36
C LYS A 637 -6.49 -3.85 15.77
N SER A 638 -6.31 -3.53 14.50
CA SER A 638 -7.11 -2.51 13.81
C SER A 638 -8.61 -2.87 13.77
N ILE A 639 -8.94 -4.13 13.46
CA ILE A 639 -10.32 -4.57 13.37
C ILE A 639 -10.93 -4.75 14.76
N HIS A 640 -10.17 -5.29 15.71
CA HIS A 640 -10.62 -5.47 17.10
C HIS A 640 -10.98 -4.13 17.75
N ASN A 641 -10.15 -3.10 17.58
CA ASN A 641 -10.37 -1.77 18.14
C ASN A 641 -11.41 -0.93 17.38
N SER A 642 -11.88 -1.38 16.23
CA SER A 642 -12.90 -0.66 15.47
C SER A 642 -14.25 -0.69 16.19
N THR A 643 -14.87 0.47 16.39
CA THR A 643 -16.20 0.62 17.02
C THR A 643 -17.37 0.55 16.03
N ALA A 644 -17.10 0.34 14.74
CA ALA A 644 -18.15 0.28 13.71
C ALA A 644 -19.02 -0.97 13.87
N ASP A 645 -20.33 -0.80 14.01
CA ASP A 645 -21.29 -1.89 14.21
C ASP A 645 -21.34 -2.89 13.03
N SER A 646 -21.04 -2.43 11.81
CA SER A 646 -21.07 -3.23 10.57
C SER A 646 -19.68 -3.62 10.04
N ARG A 647 -18.69 -3.82 10.94
CA ARG A 647 -17.32 -4.18 10.54
C ARG A 647 -17.25 -5.55 9.86
N ASP A 648 -16.46 -5.62 8.79
CA ASP A 648 -16.13 -6.89 8.11
C ASP A 648 -15.15 -7.71 8.98
N LEU A 649 -15.63 -8.83 9.54
CA LEU A 649 -14.83 -9.72 10.39
C LEU A 649 -13.99 -10.75 9.60
N LEU A 650 -14.19 -10.87 8.27
CA LEU A 650 -13.46 -11.84 7.47
C LEU A 650 -11.93 -11.64 7.52
N PRO A 651 -11.39 -10.41 7.43
CA PRO A 651 -9.94 -10.23 7.53
C PRO A 651 -9.38 -10.61 8.91
N LEU A 652 -10.14 -10.39 10.00
CA LEU A 652 -9.75 -10.82 11.34
C LEU A 652 -9.67 -12.34 11.43
N PHE A 653 -10.70 -13.02 10.94
CA PHE A 653 -10.75 -14.49 10.90
C PHE A 653 -9.59 -15.08 10.11
N GLU A 654 -9.35 -14.57 8.88
CA GLU A 654 -8.27 -15.05 8.03
C GLU A 654 -6.88 -14.77 8.62
N ALA A 655 -6.73 -13.65 9.38
CA ALA A 655 -5.47 -13.33 10.07
C ALA A 655 -5.20 -14.29 11.25
N LEU A 656 -6.21 -14.66 12.01
CA LEU A 656 -6.08 -15.65 13.09
C LEU A 656 -5.67 -17.02 12.54
N LEU A 657 -6.29 -17.48 11.46
CA LEU A 657 -5.92 -18.74 10.79
C LEU A 657 -4.47 -18.70 10.24
N ALA A 658 -4.06 -17.57 9.67
CA ALA A 658 -2.68 -17.37 9.21
C ALA A 658 -1.69 -17.43 10.39
N LEU A 659 -1.99 -16.79 11.52
CA LEU A 659 -1.16 -16.88 12.73
C LEU A 659 -1.12 -18.30 13.29
N THR A 660 -2.23 -19.05 13.26
CA THR A 660 -2.29 -20.46 13.67
C THR A 660 -1.35 -21.31 12.83
N ASN A 661 -1.34 -21.11 11.51
CA ASN A 661 -0.39 -21.79 10.63
C ASN A 661 1.08 -21.41 10.91
N LEU A 662 1.36 -20.13 11.16
CA LEU A 662 2.70 -19.67 11.52
C LEU A 662 3.14 -20.18 12.91
N ALA A 663 2.24 -20.21 13.87
CA ALA A 663 2.50 -20.70 15.23
C ALA A 663 2.84 -22.21 15.26
N SER A 664 2.47 -22.98 14.23
CA SER A 664 2.85 -24.38 14.11
C SER A 664 4.36 -24.59 13.83
N THR A 665 5.11 -23.53 13.48
CA THR A 665 6.50 -23.66 13.00
C THR A 665 7.56 -23.68 14.09
N THR A 666 7.77 -22.58 14.83
CA THR A 666 8.87 -22.45 15.79
C THR A 666 8.45 -21.71 17.06
N ASP A 667 9.17 -22.00 18.17
CA ASP A 667 8.96 -21.31 19.46
C ASP A 667 9.21 -19.80 19.36
N SER A 668 10.14 -19.38 18.54
CA SER A 668 10.42 -17.96 18.31
C SER A 668 9.18 -17.21 17.81
N ILE A 669 8.44 -17.80 16.88
CA ILE A 669 7.18 -17.22 16.35
C ILE A 669 6.13 -17.16 17.44
N ARG A 670 5.92 -18.27 18.17
CA ARG A 670 4.96 -18.35 19.30
C ARG A 670 5.25 -17.29 20.35
N SER A 671 6.53 -17.20 20.78
CA SER A 671 6.98 -16.22 21.76
C SER A 671 6.71 -14.76 21.33
N VAL A 672 6.94 -14.43 20.05
CA VAL A 672 6.65 -13.07 19.53
C VAL A 672 5.14 -12.77 19.54
N ILE A 673 4.31 -13.71 19.10
CA ILE A 673 2.84 -13.54 19.09
C ILE A 673 2.34 -13.30 20.53
N VAL A 674 2.76 -14.15 21.45
CA VAL A 674 2.36 -14.08 22.88
C VAL A 674 2.78 -12.76 23.50
N LYS A 675 4.02 -12.35 23.33
CA LYS A 675 4.57 -11.12 23.92
C LYS A 675 3.94 -9.85 23.39
N LYS A 676 3.47 -9.87 22.14
CA LYS A 676 2.96 -8.65 21.51
C LYS A 676 1.45 -8.47 21.69
N GLU A 677 0.65 -9.52 21.49
CA GLU A 677 -0.80 -9.33 21.32
C GLU A 677 -1.63 -10.41 22.02
N PHE A 678 -1.09 -11.14 23.03
CA PHE A 678 -1.85 -12.18 23.73
C PHE A 678 -3.11 -11.61 24.40
N THR A 679 -3.10 -10.37 24.86
CA THR A 679 -4.27 -9.72 25.47
C THR A 679 -5.46 -9.65 24.51
N ILE A 680 -5.22 -9.28 23.27
CA ILE A 680 -6.28 -9.24 22.23
C ILE A 680 -6.75 -10.67 21.92
N ILE A 681 -5.83 -11.64 21.81
CA ILE A 681 -6.18 -13.04 21.56
C ILE A 681 -7.05 -13.57 22.72
N GLU A 682 -6.72 -13.24 23.97
CA GLU A 682 -7.52 -13.57 25.18
C GLU A 682 -8.93 -13.02 25.07
N GLU A 683 -9.09 -11.77 24.63
CA GLU A 683 -10.41 -11.14 24.46
C GLU A 683 -11.23 -11.81 23.33
N LEU A 684 -10.55 -12.22 22.25
CA LEU A 684 -11.19 -12.93 21.13
C LEU A 684 -11.68 -14.34 21.48
N LEU A 685 -11.19 -14.97 22.57
CA LEU A 685 -11.72 -16.21 23.09
C LEU A 685 -13.18 -16.09 23.58
N LEU A 686 -13.61 -14.87 23.91
CA LEU A 686 -14.98 -14.55 24.35
C LEU A 686 -15.78 -13.79 23.28
N HIS A 687 -15.33 -13.81 22.03
CA HIS A 687 -15.99 -13.09 20.95
C HIS A 687 -17.35 -13.71 20.62
N ALA A 688 -18.39 -12.86 20.42
CA ALA A 688 -19.75 -13.30 20.13
C ALA A 688 -19.93 -14.07 18.80
N ASN A 689 -18.98 -13.93 17.88
CA ASN A 689 -18.97 -14.68 16.62
C ASN A 689 -18.19 -15.98 16.80
N ASP A 690 -18.85 -17.14 16.64
CA ASP A 690 -18.29 -18.46 16.87
C ASP A 690 -17.06 -18.77 16.00
N MET A 691 -17.03 -18.26 14.74
CA MET A 691 -15.89 -18.45 13.86
C MET A 691 -14.63 -17.75 14.36
N ILE A 692 -14.78 -16.55 14.93
CA ILE A 692 -13.66 -15.79 15.52
C ILE A 692 -13.20 -16.47 16.80
N GLN A 693 -14.14 -16.88 17.66
CA GLN A 693 -13.84 -17.62 18.89
C GLN A 693 -13.07 -18.90 18.57
N ARG A 694 -13.57 -19.72 17.63
CA ARG A 694 -12.89 -20.91 17.15
C ARG A 694 -11.45 -20.64 16.69
N ALA A 695 -11.26 -19.69 15.79
CA ALA A 695 -9.93 -19.36 15.27
C ALA A 695 -8.97 -18.88 16.38
N ALA A 696 -9.48 -18.15 17.39
CA ALA A 696 -8.69 -17.72 18.53
C ALA A 696 -8.28 -18.92 19.41
N VAL A 697 -9.18 -19.87 19.67
CA VAL A 697 -8.89 -21.07 20.44
C VAL A 697 -7.90 -21.99 19.72
N GLU A 698 -8.04 -22.17 18.40
CA GLU A 698 -7.09 -22.93 17.57
C GLU A 698 -5.69 -22.30 17.62
N LEU A 699 -5.61 -20.96 17.59
CA LEU A 699 -4.34 -20.27 17.77
C LEU A 699 -3.75 -20.52 19.15
N VAL A 700 -4.55 -20.40 20.22
CA VAL A 700 -4.10 -20.66 21.60
C VAL A 700 -3.62 -22.10 21.76
N CYS A 701 -4.29 -23.09 21.14
CA CYS A 701 -3.84 -24.49 21.13
C CYS A 701 -2.40 -24.60 20.57
N ASN A 702 -2.11 -24.01 19.42
CA ASN A 702 -0.78 -24.02 18.84
C ASN A 702 0.25 -23.21 19.65
N LEU A 703 -0.17 -22.15 20.33
CA LEU A 703 0.70 -21.36 21.20
C LEU A 703 1.05 -22.10 22.50
N MET A 704 0.19 -23.03 22.96
CA MET A 704 0.37 -23.73 24.24
C MET A 704 1.64 -24.62 24.29
N VAL A 705 2.23 -24.92 23.14
CA VAL A 705 3.53 -25.60 23.06
C VAL A 705 4.66 -24.75 23.65
N ALA A 706 4.53 -23.41 23.64
CA ALA A 706 5.59 -22.52 24.13
C ALA A 706 5.49 -22.30 25.66
N PRO A 707 6.62 -22.35 26.39
CA PRO A 707 6.66 -22.13 27.84
C PRO A 707 6.04 -20.80 28.29
N GLU A 708 6.23 -19.74 27.48
CA GLU A 708 5.66 -18.42 27.77
C GLU A 708 4.14 -18.45 27.80
N THR A 709 3.51 -19.24 26.93
CA THR A 709 2.04 -19.40 26.93
C THR A 709 1.59 -20.18 28.14
N VAL A 710 2.23 -21.30 28.45
CA VAL A 710 1.93 -22.11 29.63
C VAL A 710 2.00 -21.25 30.89
N SER A 711 3.07 -20.44 31.06
CA SER A 711 3.21 -19.53 32.20
C SER A 711 2.00 -18.59 32.36
N LEU A 712 1.37 -18.12 31.28
CA LEU A 712 0.18 -17.28 31.34
C LEU A 712 -1.04 -18.00 31.94
N PHE A 713 -1.14 -19.32 31.81
CA PHE A 713 -2.25 -20.14 32.30
C PHE A 713 -2.00 -20.72 33.71
N VAL A 714 -0.75 -20.78 34.15
CA VAL A 714 -0.42 -21.34 35.47
C VAL A 714 0.01 -20.29 36.48
N GLU A 715 0.56 -19.16 36.04
CA GLU A 715 1.11 -18.10 36.88
C GLU A 715 0.34 -16.78 36.74
N GLY A 716 0.42 -15.95 37.80
CA GLY A 716 -0.16 -14.61 37.82
C GLY A 716 -1.68 -14.56 38.12
N PRO A 717 -2.19 -13.33 38.30
CA PRO A 717 -3.55 -13.13 38.81
C PRO A 717 -4.67 -13.53 37.85
N ARG A 718 -4.39 -13.57 36.53
CA ARG A 718 -5.38 -13.96 35.50
C ARG A 718 -5.36 -15.44 35.14
N SER A 719 -4.38 -16.22 35.65
CA SER A 719 -4.20 -17.63 35.28
C SER A 719 -5.44 -18.49 35.54
N GLY A 720 -6.10 -18.27 36.66
CA GLY A 720 -7.32 -18.98 37.03
C GLY A 720 -8.50 -18.70 36.06
N ASN A 721 -8.65 -17.45 35.63
CA ASN A 721 -9.68 -17.07 34.65
C ASN A 721 -9.39 -17.64 33.26
N ARG A 722 -8.15 -17.62 32.82
CA ARG A 722 -7.72 -18.21 31.53
C ARG A 722 -7.98 -19.72 31.48
N LEU A 723 -7.61 -20.43 32.54
CA LEU A 723 -7.92 -21.86 32.64
C LEU A 723 -9.45 -22.12 32.63
N GLN A 724 -10.20 -21.27 33.34
CA GLN A 724 -11.66 -21.37 33.32
C GLN A 724 -12.25 -21.17 31.94
N MET A 725 -11.75 -20.19 31.17
CA MET A 725 -12.19 -19.97 29.81
C MET A 725 -11.94 -21.21 28.92
N LEU A 726 -10.74 -21.80 28.98
CA LEU A 726 -10.48 -23.02 28.21
C LEU A 726 -11.39 -24.18 28.59
N LEU A 727 -11.62 -24.42 29.90
CA LEU A 727 -12.55 -25.46 30.37
C LEU A 727 -13.99 -25.19 29.93
N ALA A 728 -14.40 -23.91 29.88
CA ALA A 728 -15.76 -23.56 29.42
C ALA A 728 -15.88 -23.72 27.89
N ILE A 729 -14.87 -23.32 27.12
CA ILE A 729 -14.89 -23.47 25.64
C ILE A 729 -14.81 -24.96 25.25
N ALA A 730 -14.17 -25.80 26.06
CA ALA A 730 -14.16 -27.24 25.84
C ALA A 730 -15.56 -27.89 25.99
N GLN A 731 -16.56 -27.14 26.45
CA GLN A 731 -17.98 -27.52 26.58
C GLN A 731 -18.92 -26.63 25.73
N ALA A 732 -18.35 -25.84 24.78
CA ALA A 732 -19.15 -24.98 23.92
C ALA A 732 -19.97 -25.79 22.89
N ASP A 733 -21.00 -25.18 22.30
CA ASP A 733 -21.85 -25.85 21.29
C ASP A 733 -21.08 -26.27 20.03
N ASP A 734 -20.06 -25.46 19.64
CA ASP A 734 -19.25 -25.69 18.44
C ASP A 734 -18.19 -26.79 18.64
N VAL A 735 -18.34 -27.94 17.94
CA VAL A 735 -17.42 -29.07 18.05
C VAL A 735 -15.96 -28.71 17.76
N PRO A 736 -15.63 -27.98 16.67
CA PRO A 736 -14.25 -27.55 16.43
C PRO A 736 -13.63 -26.71 17.57
N SER A 737 -14.43 -25.86 18.23
CA SER A 737 -14.00 -25.08 19.40
C SER A 737 -13.68 -26.00 20.58
N ARG A 738 -14.53 -27.02 20.85
CA ARG A 738 -14.28 -28.04 21.89
C ARG A 738 -13.00 -28.81 21.60
N LEU A 739 -12.82 -29.22 20.34
CA LEU A 739 -11.59 -29.91 19.89
C LEU A 739 -10.34 -29.08 20.13
N ALA A 740 -10.37 -27.78 19.77
CA ALA A 740 -9.22 -26.90 19.95
C ALA A 740 -8.93 -26.61 21.45
N ALA A 741 -9.97 -26.40 22.24
CA ALA A 741 -9.82 -26.18 23.69
C ALA A 741 -9.33 -27.44 24.42
N GLY A 742 -9.88 -28.62 24.09
CA GLY A 742 -9.38 -29.92 24.59
C GLY A 742 -7.93 -30.16 24.21
N GLY A 743 -7.53 -29.80 22.97
CA GLY A 743 -6.13 -29.86 22.54
C GLY A 743 -5.23 -28.91 23.32
N ALA A 744 -5.68 -27.69 23.58
CA ALA A 744 -4.94 -26.72 24.40
C ALA A 744 -4.76 -27.21 25.86
N LEU A 745 -5.79 -27.82 26.44
CA LEU A 745 -5.75 -28.43 27.77
C LEU A 745 -4.79 -29.64 27.79
N ALA A 746 -4.82 -30.48 26.75
CA ALA A 746 -3.89 -31.60 26.61
C ALA A 746 -2.43 -31.13 26.59
N MET A 747 -2.11 -30.10 25.81
CA MET A 747 -0.78 -29.49 25.76
C MET A 747 -0.39 -28.82 27.09
N LEU A 748 -1.33 -28.14 27.76
CA LEU A 748 -1.11 -27.52 29.06
C LEU A 748 -0.73 -28.56 30.12
N THR A 749 -1.38 -29.76 30.09
CA THR A 749 -1.16 -30.84 31.08
C THR A 749 0.07 -31.70 30.77
N GLU A 750 0.79 -31.49 29.67
CA GLU A 750 2.16 -32.01 29.50
C GLU A 750 3.15 -31.39 30.50
N TRP A 751 2.76 -30.23 31.08
CA TRP A 751 3.56 -29.51 32.05
C TRP A 751 3.02 -29.77 33.47
N ASP A 752 3.94 -30.14 34.41
CA ASP A 752 3.60 -30.39 35.83
C ASP A 752 2.78 -29.23 36.45
N ALA A 753 3.17 -28.00 36.13
CA ALA A 753 2.48 -26.80 36.58
C ALA A 753 1.03 -26.72 36.08
N GLY A 754 0.75 -27.16 34.85
CA GLY A 754 -0.57 -27.22 34.27
C GLY A 754 -1.45 -28.27 34.95
N VAL A 755 -0.88 -29.45 35.17
CA VAL A 755 -1.54 -30.54 35.94
C VAL A 755 -1.92 -30.04 37.36
N LYS A 756 -0.94 -29.50 38.09
CA LYS A 756 -1.15 -28.94 39.42
C LYS A 756 -2.24 -27.88 39.43
N LYS A 757 -2.26 -26.97 38.45
CA LYS A 757 -3.26 -25.88 38.34
C LYS A 757 -4.68 -26.39 38.16
N ILE A 758 -4.87 -27.47 37.38
CA ILE A 758 -6.20 -28.10 37.21
C ILE A 758 -6.62 -28.84 38.48
N LEU A 759 -5.67 -29.60 39.08
CA LEU A 759 -5.94 -30.30 40.32
C LEU A 759 -6.29 -29.36 41.48
N GLU A 760 -5.62 -28.22 41.64
CA GLU A 760 -5.91 -27.22 42.66
C GLU A 760 -7.26 -26.53 42.51
N ARG A 761 -7.81 -26.58 41.29
CA ARG A 761 -9.08 -25.91 40.96
C ARG A 761 -10.28 -26.74 41.45
N GLU A 762 -11.21 -26.10 42.17
CA GLU A 762 -12.48 -26.70 42.53
C GLU A 762 -13.26 -27.11 41.26
N GLY A 763 -13.73 -28.36 41.19
CA GLY A 763 -14.41 -28.94 40.02
C GLY A 763 -13.51 -29.10 38.78
N GLY A 764 -12.18 -28.89 38.86
CA GLY A 764 -11.28 -29.00 37.71
C GLY A 764 -11.27 -30.40 37.08
N VAL A 765 -11.18 -31.43 37.92
CA VAL A 765 -11.21 -32.83 37.46
C VAL A 765 -12.59 -33.21 36.90
N GLN A 766 -13.66 -32.78 37.58
CA GLN A 766 -15.01 -33.00 37.10
C GLN A 766 -15.23 -32.45 35.69
N ARG A 767 -14.79 -31.20 35.43
CA ARG A 767 -14.89 -30.60 34.11
C ARG A 767 -14.11 -31.37 33.02
N VAL A 768 -12.98 -31.96 33.37
CA VAL A 768 -12.24 -32.80 32.44
C VAL A 768 -12.96 -34.14 32.17
N LEU A 769 -13.61 -34.72 33.21
CA LEU A 769 -14.45 -35.90 33.01
C LEU A 769 -15.66 -35.61 32.12
N GLU A 770 -16.30 -34.43 32.26
CA GLU A 770 -17.37 -33.98 31.36
C GLU A 770 -16.89 -33.91 29.89
N ILE A 771 -15.62 -33.52 29.62
CA ILE A 771 -15.03 -33.57 28.28
C ILE A 771 -14.85 -35.00 27.77
N CYS A 772 -14.58 -35.97 28.70
CA CYS A 772 -14.50 -37.38 28.33
C CYS A 772 -15.86 -38.00 27.97
N GLU A 773 -16.96 -37.39 28.34
CA GLU A 773 -18.35 -37.82 28.07
C GLU A 773 -18.98 -37.09 26.87
N ASP A 774 -18.16 -36.41 26.01
CA ASP A 774 -18.63 -35.71 24.82
C ASP A 774 -19.18 -36.68 23.76
N GLU A 775 -20.03 -36.14 22.87
CA GLU A 775 -20.58 -36.92 21.75
C GLU A 775 -19.57 -37.10 20.60
N ASP A 776 -18.50 -36.27 20.52
CA ASP A 776 -17.47 -36.33 19.52
C ASP A 776 -16.23 -37.10 19.99
N ASP A 777 -15.89 -38.19 19.32
CA ASP A 777 -14.76 -39.09 19.68
C ASP A 777 -13.42 -38.35 19.78
N GLY A 778 -13.22 -37.32 18.95
CA GLY A 778 -12.00 -36.51 18.99
C GLY A 778 -11.92 -35.64 20.24
N VAL A 779 -13.07 -35.17 20.77
CA VAL A 779 -13.15 -34.41 22.03
C VAL A 779 -12.94 -35.38 23.20
N VAL A 780 -13.60 -36.54 23.17
CA VAL A 780 -13.42 -37.64 24.16
C VAL A 780 -11.94 -38.00 24.29
N PHE A 781 -11.27 -38.24 23.17
CA PHE A 781 -9.84 -38.59 23.13
C PHE A 781 -8.96 -37.51 23.82
N ARG A 782 -9.24 -36.22 23.56
CA ARG A 782 -8.49 -35.13 24.24
C ARG A 782 -8.79 -35.08 25.74
N GLY A 783 -10.02 -35.28 26.14
CA GLY A 783 -10.40 -35.44 27.55
C GLY A 783 -9.65 -36.58 28.24
N VAL A 784 -9.59 -37.74 27.60
CA VAL A 784 -8.83 -38.92 28.08
C VAL A 784 -7.35 -38.62 28.21
N VAL A 785 -6.73 -37.91 27.25
CA VAL A 785 -5.32 -37.49 27.32
C VAL A 785 -5.09 -36.56 28.52
N VAL A 786 -5.97 -35.58 28.73
CA VAL A 786 -5.91 -34.70 29.89
C VAL A 786 -6.02 -35.50 31.19
N MET A 787 -7.02 -36.36 31.27
CA MET A 787 -7.18 -37.24 32.46
C MET A 787 -5.97 -38.14 32.73
N ARG A 788 -5.40 -38.70 31.66
CA ARG A 788 -4.14 -39.46 31.73
C ARG A 788 -3.03 -38.62 32.38
N ASN A 789 -2.82 -37.40 31.91
CA ASN A 789 -1.78 -36.52 32.46
C ASN A 789 -2.10 -36.11 33.90
N LEU A 790 -3.37 -35.84 34.26
CA LEU A 790 -3.77 -35.53 35.65
C LEU A 790 -3.50 -36.68 36.59
N VAL A 791 -3.72 -37.93 36.20
CA VAL A 791 -3.53 -39.14 37.06
C VAL A 791 -2.05 -39.55 37.13
N ILE A 792 -1.34 -39.53 36.01
CA ILE A 792 0.05 -40.02 35.93
C ILE A 792 1.04 -38.98 36.45
N VAL A 793 0.96 -37.75 36.00
CA VAL A 793 1.83 -36.66 36.44
C VAL A 793 1.42 -36.12 37.79
N GLY A 794 0.11 -36.04 38.05
CA GLY A 794 -0.45 -35.59 39.34
C GLY A 794 -0.26 -36.57 40.50
N GLY A 795 0.12 -37.83 40.18
CA GLY A 795 0.42 -38.86 41.21
C GLY A 795 -0.72 -39.13 42.18
N GLU A 796 -0.40 -39.25 43.48
CA GLU A 796 -1.41 -39.59 44.50
C GLU A 796 -2.58 -38.60 44.54
N ASP A 797 -2.33 -37.31 44.38
CA ASP A 797 -3.41 -36.28 44.40
C ASP A 797 -4.32 -36.41 43.18
N GLY A 798 -3.75 -36.65 42.02
CA GLY A 798 -4.52 -36.87 40.77
C GLY A 798 -5.35 -38.13 40.81
N VAL A 799 -4.79 -39.24 41.32
CA VAL A 799 -5.51 -40.52 41.52
C VAL A 799 -6.67 -40.31 42.52
N LYS A 800 -6.42 -39.68 43.63
CA LYS A 800 -7.43 -39.41 44.68
C LYS A 800 -8.60 -38.62 44.12
N LYS A 801 -8.35 -37.48 43.51
CA LYS A 801 -9.39 -36.59 42.97
C LYS A 801 -10.16 -37.25 41.82
N ALA A 802 -9.49 -37.98 40.95
CA ALA A 802 -10.17 -38.70 39.86
C ALA A 802 -11.12 -39.81 40.42
N LYS A 803 -10.75 -40.49 41.53
CA LYS A 803 -11.61 -41.45 42.21
C LYS A 803 -12.81 -40.78 42.89
N GLU A 804 -12.56 -39.66 43.57
CA GLU A 804 -13.60 -38.89 44.30
C GLU A 804 -14.68 -38.40 43.32
N GLU A 805 -14.33 -38.01 42.10
CA GLU A 805 -15.27 -37.51 41.07
C GLU A 805 -15.84 -38.62 40.16
N GLY A 806 -15.68 -39.92 40.54
CA GLY A 806 -16.26 -41.03 39.78
C GLY A 806 -15.53 -41.42 38.50
N GLY A 807 -14.30 -40.91 38.27
CA GLY A 807 -13.57 -41.10 37.01
C GLY A 807 -13.32 -42.56 36.65
N VAL A 808 -13.25 -43.49 37.62
CA VAL A 808 -13.06 -44.93 37.36
C VAL A 808 -14.21 -45.50 36.55
N ASP A 809 -15.46 -45.19 36.93
CA ASP A 809 -16.64 -45.75 36.27
C ASP A 809 -16.85 -45.13 34.89
N ILE A 810 -16.64 -43.81 34.76
CA ILE A 810 -16.72 -43.07 33.49
C ILE A 810 -15.69 -43.64 32.49
N LEU A 811 -14.42 -43.72 32.88
CA LEU A 811 -13.36 -44.18 31.97
C LEU A 811 -13.46 -45.69 31.63
N LYS A 812 -14.00 -46.50 32.50
CA LYS A 812 -14.32 -47.90 32.18
C LYS A 812 -15.41 -48.01 31.16
N ARG A 813 -16.49 -47.26 31.29
CA ARG A 813 -17.59 -47.21 30.31
C ARG A 813 -17.07 -46.80 28.94
N ILE A 814 -16.28 -45.75 28.88
CA ILE A 814 -15.69 -45.29 27.61
C ILE A 814 -14.76 -46.35 26.99
N LEU A 815 -13.99 -47.05 27.80
CA LEU A 815 -13.13 -48.16 27.32
C LEU A 815 -13.98 -49.32 26.74
N GLU A 816 -15.08 -49.71 27.46
CA GLU A 816 -16.00 -50.78 26.99
C GLU A 816 -16.64 -50.38 25.66
N GLU A 817 -17.10 -49.16 25.51
CA GLU A 817 -17.69 -48.61 24.30
C GLU A 817 -16.65 -48.57 23.17
N ALA A 818 -15.43 -48.09 23.39
CA ALA A 818 -14.36 -48.05 22.41
C ALA A 818 -13.90 -49.43 21.91
N VAL A 819 -13.89 -50.43 22.78
CA VAL A 819 -13.54 -51.81 22.45
C VAL A 819 -14.66 -52.49 21.62
N VAL A 820 -15.95 -52.19 21.94
CA VAL A 820 -17.09 -52.75 21.19
C VAL A 820 -17.24 -52.16 19.81
N ALA A 821 -16.90 -50.90 19.63
CA ALA A 821 -16.99 -50.19 18.34
C ALA A 821 -15.98 -50.68 17.31
N GLU A 822 -15.07 -51.62 17.60
CA GLU A 822 -13.96 -52.07 16.75
C GLU A 822 -13.17 -50.90 16.13
N GLU A 823 -13.22 -49.72 16.73
CA GLU A 823 -12.65 -48.53 16.18
C GLU A 823 -11.11 -48.53 16.21
N LYS A 824 -10.53 -48.07 15.09
CA LYS A 824 -9.09 -47.93 14.86
C LYS A 824 -8.32 -47.00 15.80
N ASN A 825 -8.92 -46.56 16.92
CA ASN A 825 -8.32 -45.62 17.88
C ASN A 825 -7.47 -46.33 18.94
N GLY A 826 -6.46 -47.09 18.49
CA GLY A 826 -5.50 -47.75 19.36
C GLY A 826 -4.84 -46.85 20.39
N ASP A 827 -4.62 -45.57 20.06
CA ASP A 827 -4.01 -44.58 20.96
C ASP A 827 -4.96 -44.19 22.10
N MET A 828 -6.26 -44.04 21.84
CA MET A 828 -7.27 -43.75 22.88
C MET A 828 -7.43 -44.93 23.84
N ILE A 829 -7.52 -46.15 23.30
CA ILE A 829 -7.62 -47.40 24.11
C ILE A 829 -6.35 -47.54 24.95
N SER A 830 -5.16 -47.30 24.40
CA SER A 830 -3.90 -47.33 25.14
C SER A 830 -3.88 -46.33 26.29
N ALA A 831 -4.31 -45.07 26.07
CA ALA A 831 -4.38 -44.03 27.08
C ALA A 831 -5.38 -44.42 28.17
N LEU A 832 -6.57 -44.92 27.82
CA LEU A 832 -7.59 -45.37 28.79
C LEU A 832 -7.09 -46.53 29.69
N VAL A 833 -6.41 -47.50 29.08
CA VAL A 833 -5.82 -48.63 29.81
C VAL A 833 -4.74 -48.15 30.79
N GLU A 834 -3.90 -47.18 30.34
CA GLU A 834 -2.84 -46.60 31.19
C GLU A 834 -3.41 -45.87 32.41
N VAL A 835 -4.43 -45.01 32.21
CA VAL A 835 -5.11 -44.29 33.27
C VAL A 835 -5.78 -45.23 34.24
N LEU A 836 -6.57 -46.20 33.74
CA LEU A 836 -7.29 -47.15 34.59
C LEU A 836 -6.35 -48.04 35.40
N LYS A 837 -5.20 -48.46 34.85
CA LYS A 837 -4.16 -49.17 35.62
C LYS A 837 -3.62 -48.30 36.77
N ALA A 838 -3.45 -47.02 36.55
CA ALA A 838 -2.95 -46.12 37.62
C ALA A 838 -4.03 -45.84 38.66
N LEU A 839 -5.32 -45.77 38.25
CA LEU A 839 -6.44 -45.59 39.18
C LEU A 839 -6.76 -46.84 40.01
N VAL A 840 -6.54 -48.05 39.50
CA VAL A 840 -6.86 -49.31 40.20
C VAL A 840 -5.74 -49.75 41.15
N LYS A 841 -4.47 -49.32 40.90
CA LYS A 841 -3.36 -49.53 41.83
C LYS A 841 -3.58 -48.70 43.11
#